data_6aacd09a70e08640fc99cbbee6c84b57
#
_entry.id   6aacd09a70e08640fc99cbbee6c84b57
#
_cell.length_a   1.000
_cell.length_b   1.000
_cell.length_c   1.000
_cell.angle_alpha   90.00
_cell.angle_beta   90.00
_cell.angle_gamma   90.00
#
_symmetry.space_group_name_H-M   'P 1'
#
loop_
_entity.id
_entity.type
_entity.pdbx_description
1 polymer ?
#
loop_
_entity_poly.entity_id
_entity_poly.type
_entity_poly.pdbx_seq_one_letter_code
_entity_poly.pdbx_strand_id
1 'polypeptide(L)'
;MKNRLILAICALFILGQVAAQVSKPEQILQLVHRTNDYFMAKYSDPTLDTYVKKIRTSNLWTRAVYYEGLMALYDIDPQQRYLDYTDRWGNYHQWTARGGINETNADNQCCQQVYIDRHVQSGGKKDLSKVKANLDHQLATGDHTYWTWIDAIQMAMPVHAKYAKLTGDRSYLDYAMASYRWSRDTLAGGLFNKKEGLWWRDKDYVPPYKEQDGKNCYWSRGNGWVYAALVRVMETLPADDPYYQELKADFIQMSRALLKCQRKDGFWNVSLVSPATFGGPEMTGTALFLYGMAWGVRQGILPQKRYQQPMDKAWKALASCVHDNGFLGYNQSTGKDPSAGQPVTFTSVPDFEDYGTGCFLLGAVEYYRLLFPHKLWPDGTSMSPWFQNVEKVDVNSLAKRYVVTDYGVSTDSTVVQTVALQAVIDRAAGEGGGVIVIPQGTFLSGALFFRPGTHLYLEEGGALKGSEYIADFPLLTTRIEGQTCRYFAALVNADGLDGFTLAGKGTIDGNGFHYWEEFWLRRQWNPQCTNKDEQRPRLVYISNCHNVTVQDVRLINSPFWTNHLYNSDHVRYLDCYIYSPTEGLKAPSSDAIDIDVCHEVLIDGCYMSVNDDAVAIKGGKGTWADQAPENGPNFHILIQNCRYGVVHGCLTLGSESLHDRNIVLRNIEVENASRVLWLKMRPDTPQHYEYVTVDNINGKTGSFLVVRPWTQFFQPEERADMPLSQCNNIVMTNIRMDCRNFFDVGTSDKYRLLDFTFRHIQVKDEQKAFDPTLLENTVVDDVVIE
;
A
#
# COMPACT_ATOMS: atom_id res chain seq x y z
N MET A 1 31.27 -6.99 -53.18
CA MET A 1 29.86 -6.66 -52.89
C MET A 1 29.27 -7.33 -51.65
N LYS A 2 29.74 -8.54 -51.22
CA LYS A 2 29.24 -9.20 -50.00
C LYS A 2 29.60 -8.52 -48.68
N ASN A 3 30.76 -7.85 -48.58
CA ASN A 3 31.18 -7.20 -47.35
C ASN A 3 30.52 -5.85 -47.03
N ARG A 4 29.86 -5.22 -48.02
CA ARG A 4 29.06 -3.98 -47.78
C ARG A 4 27.66 -4.26 -47.31
N LEU A 5 27.12 -5.45 -47.62
CA LEU A 5 25.78 -5.85 -47.19
C LEU A 5 25.77 -6.26 -45.74
N ILE A 6 26.86 -6.85 -45.21
CA ILE A 6 26.97 -7.28 -43.83
C ILE A 6 27.13 -6.06 -42.89
N LEU A 7 27.87 -5.02 -43.32
CA LEU A 7 27.98 -3.78 -42.52
C LEU A 7 26.67 -2.98 -42.51
N ALA A 8 25.86 -3.04 -43.58
CA ALA A 8 24.54 -2.36 -43.58
C ALA A 8 23.51 -3.10 -42.71
N ILE A 9 23.57 -4.42 -42.61
CA ILE A 9 22.67 -5.22 -41.75
C ILE A 9 23.08 -5.07 -40.28
N CYS A 10 24.37 -5.01 -39.97
CA CYS A 10 24.83 -4.71 -38.59
C CYS A 10 24.50 -3.27 -38.18
N ALA A 11 24.56 -2.28 -39.09
CA ALA A 11 24.15 -0.90 -38.79
C ALA A 11 22.63 -0.75 -38.61
N LEU A 12 21.82 -1.55 -39.29
CA LEU A 12 20.37 -1.58 -39.11
C LEU A 12 19.94 -2.31 -37.82
N PHE A 13 20.74 -3.28 -37.35
CA PHE A 13 20.49 -3.93 -36.05
C PHE A 13 20.95 -3.06 -34.85
N ILE A 14 21.87 -2.13 -35.02
CA ILE A 14 22.30 -1.18 -33.98
C ILE A 14 21.35 0.02 -33.90
N LEU A 15 20.60 0.34 -34.94
CA LEU A 15 19.60 1.43 -34.97
C LEU A 15 18.20 0.98 -34.45
N GLY A 16 18.02 -0.30 -34.17
CA GLY A 16 16.73 -0.89 -33.75
C GLY A 16 16.57 -1.03 -32.22
N GLN A 17 17.55 -0.66 -31.40
CA GLN A 17 17.45 -0.75 -29.94
C GLN A 17 17.92 0.51 -29.22
N VAL A 18 17.33 1.64 -29.54
CA VAL A 18 17.15 2.71 -28.55
C VAL A 18 15.68 2.59 -28.08
N ALA A 19 15.34 1.45 -27.51
CA ALA A 19 14.30 1.40 -26.51
C ALA A 19 14.75 2.38 -25.41
N ALA A 20 13.96 3.40 -25.14
CA ALA A 20 14.24 4.34 -24.07
C ALA A 20 14.52 3.51 -22.81
N GLN A 21 15.77 3.56 -22.31
CA GLN A 21 16.14 2.83 -21.11
C GLN A 21 15.31 3.43 -20.00
N VAL A 22 14.32 2.68 -19.54
CA VAL A 22 13.46 3.07 -18.42
C VAL A 22 14.38 3.30 -17.22
N SER A 23 14.27 4.45 -16.57
CA SER A 23 15.06 4.74 -15.37
C SER A 23 14.80 3.69 -14.31
N LYS A 24 15.86 3.18 -13.69
CA LYS A 24 15.69 2.26 -12.55
C LYS A 24 15.16 3.01 -11.33
N PRO A 25 14.39 2.34 -10.44
CA PRO A 25 13.86 2.97 -9.23
C PRO A 25 14.92 3.73 -8.43
N GLU A 26 16.08 3.09 -8.26
CA GLU A 26 17.19 3.64 -7.50
C GLU A 26 17.74 4.94 -8.13
N GLN A 27 17.68 5.07 -9.44
CA GLN A 27 18.13 6.28 -10.15
C GLN A 27 17.16 7.46 -9.91
N ILE A 28 15.85 7.18 -9.87
CA ILE A 28 14.85 8.21 -9.55
C ILE A 28 15.02 8.65 -8.10
N LEU A 29 15.04 7.71 -7.16
CA LEU A 29 15.21 8.01 -5.74
C LEU A 29 16.52 8.72 -5.46
N GLN A 30 17.63 8.36 -6.11
CA GLN A 30 18.93 9.04 -5.95
C GLN A 30 18.86 10.53 -6.32
N LEU A 31 18.16 10.88 -7.40
CA LEU A 31 17.99 12.29 -7.80
C LEU A 31 17.06 13.02 -6.82
N VAL A 32 15.99 12.38 -6.40
CA VAL A 32 15.04 12.92 -5.41
C VAL A 32 15.74 13.19 -4.09
N HIS A 33 16.53 12.25 -3.58
CA HIS A 33 17.30 12.40 -2.34
C HIS A 33 18.34 13.52 -2.48
N ARG A 34 19.11 13.52 -3.57
CA ARG A 34 20.13 14.57 -3.83
C ARG A 34 19.52 15.97 -3.75
N THR A 35 18.36 16.16 -4.37
CA THR A 35 17.66 17.46 -4.38
C THR A 35 17.08 17.80 -3.02
N ASN A 36 16.42 16.84 -2.36
CA ASN A 36 15.83 17.05 -1.05
C ASN A 36 16.90 17.28 0.04
N ASP A 37 17.98 16.50 0.02
CA ASP A 37 19.09 16.63 0.99
C ASP A 37 19.81 17.97 0.83
N TYR A 38 20.03 18.43 -0.40
CA TYR A 38 20.53 19.77 -0.65
C TYR A 38 19.65 20.84 0.01
N PHE A 39 18.32 20.73 -0.19
CA PHE A 39 17.38 21.68 0.38
C PHE A 39 17.37 21.64 1.91
N MET A 40 17.26 20.46 2.51
CA MET A 40 17.24 20.30 3.97
C MET A 40 18.56 20.74 4.62
N ALA A 41 19.69 20.48 3.98
CA ALA A 41 20.99 20.94 4.47
C ALA A 41 21.13 22.45 4.43
N LYS A 42 20.69 23.10 3.34
CA LYS A 42 20.72 24.54 3.17
C LYS A 42 19.77 25.27 4.11
N TYR A 43 18.60 24.72 4.33
CA TYR A 43 17.56 25.26 5.21
C TYR A 43 17.38 24.39 6.45
N SER A 44 18.48 24.07 7.13
CA SER A 44 18.52 23.13 8.25
C SER A 44 17.60 23.48 9.42
N ASP A 45 17.29 24.75 9.60
CA ASP A 45 16.23 25.22 10.50
C ASP A 45 14.98 25.61 9.71
N PRO A 46 13.91 24.74 9.75
CA PRO A 46 12.69 24.98 8.99
C PRO A 46 11.86 26.16 9.48
N THR A 47 12.17 26.69 10.66
CA THR A 47 11.41 27.77 11.29
C THR A 47 11.84 29.16 10.86
N LEU A 48 13.04 29.29 10.29
CA LEU A 48 13.62 30.59 9.92
C LEU A 48 12.90 31.21 8.74
N ASP A 49 12.68 32.51 8.88
CA ASP A 49 12.14 33.37 7.83
C ASP A 49 13.13 33.49 6.67
N THR A 50 12.60 33.70 5.47
CA THR A 50 13.41 34.00 4.27
C THR A 50 13.28 35.49 3.94
N TYR A 51 14.39 36.13 3.64
CA TYR A 51 14.37 37.52 3.18
C TYR A 51 14.42 37.57 1.65
N VAL A 52 13.33 38.05 1.05
CA VAL A 52 13.22 38.34 -0.37
C VAL A 52 12.52 39.68 -0.51
N LYS A 53 13.29 40.78 -0.71
CA LYS A 53 12.80 42.16 -0.70
C LYS A 53 12.17 42.60 0.62
N LYS A 54 11.56 41.70 1.35
CA LYS A 54 10.99 41.82 2.68
C LYS A 54 11.07 40.49 3.41
N ILE A 55 10.84 40.47 4.70
CA ILE A 55 10.74 39.22 5.50
C ILE A 55 9.53 38.42 5.02
N ARG A 56 9.77 37.12 4.81
CA ARG A 56 8.80 36.10 4.42
C ARG A 56 8.83 35.00 5.47
N THR A 57 7.77 34.84 6.20
CA THR A 57 7.65 33.77 7.18
C THR A 57 7.68 32.39 6.48
N SER A 58 8.25 31.39 7.17
CA SER A 58 8.47 30.07 6.57
C SER A 58 7.18 29.28 6.30
N ASN A 59 6.00 29.75 6.69
CA ASN A 59 4.72 29.17 6.29
C ASN A 59 4.05 29.87 5.08
N LEU A 60 4.81 30.65 4.32
CA LEU A 60 4.37 31.15 3.02
C LEU A 60 4.17 29.98 2.04
N TRP A 61 3.32 30.15 1.03
CA TRP A 61 2.99 29.14 0.03
C TRP A 61 4.22 28.49 -0.63
N THR A 62 5.28 29.25 -0.86
CA THR A 62 6.49 28.73 -1.48
C THR A 62 7.10 27.58 -0.67
N ARG A 63 7.22 27.75 0.64
CA ARG A 63 7.72 26.75 1.56
C ARG A 63 6.68 25.63 1.80
N ALA A 64 5.38 25.97 1.83
CA ALA A 64 4.31 24.99 1.97
C ALA A 64 4.32 23.96 0.83
N VAL A 65 4.51 24.40 -0.41
CA VAL A 65 4.65 23.50 -1.58
C VAL A 65 5.86 22.58 -1.46
N TYR A 66 6.96 23.03 -0.87
CA TYR A 66 8.08 22.13 -0.57
C TYR A 66 7.61 20.97 0.34
N TYR A 67 6.89 21.27 1.41
CA TYR A 67 6.40 20.23 2.32
C TYR A 67 5.35 19.33 1.69
N GLU A 68 4.56 19.80 0.73
CA GLU A 68 3.69 18.93 -0.07
C GLU A 68 4.53 17.87 -0.82
N GLY A 69 5.63 18.28 -1.44
CA GLY A 69 6.58 17.38 -2.09
C GLY A 69 7.30 16.46 -1.10
N LEU A 70 7.67 16.97 0.09
CA LEU A 70 8.33 16.18 1.12
C LEU A 70 7.41 15.08 1.69
N MET A 71 6.12 15.37 1.88
CA MET A 71 5.14 14.36 2.30
C MET A 71 4.92 13.30 1.23
N ALA A 72 4.87 13.70 -0.05
CA ALA A 72 4.81 12.73 -1.15
C ALA A 72 6.06 11.84 -1.19
N LEU A 73 7.25 12.39 -0.91
CA LEU A 73 8.47 11.61 -0.79
C LEU A 73 8.42 10.65 0.41
N TYR A 74 7.93 11.12 1.55
CA TYR A 74 7.75 10.27 2.73
C TYR A 74 6.90 9.03 2.44
N ASP A 75 5.86 9.16 1.64
CA ASP A 75 4.99 8.03 1.29
C ASP A 75 5.72 6.92 0.50
N ILE A 76 6.77 7.25 -0.28
CA ILE A 76 7.53 6.25 -1.05
C ILE A 76 8.90 5.90 -0.44
N ASP A 77 9.37 6.69 0.51
CA ASP A 77 10.62 6.50 1.24
C ASP A 77 10.47 7.05 2.68
N PRO A 78 9.84 6.29 3.59
CA PRO A 78 9.47 6.76 4.91
C PRO A 78 10.69 6.92 5.83
N GLN A 79 11.24 8.15 5.86
CA GLN A 79 12.33 8.51 6.76
C GLN A 79 11.83 9.42 7.88
N GLN A 80 12.10 9.06 9.13
CA GLN A 80 11.64 9.82 10.30
C GLN A 80 12.09 11.29 10.25
N ARG A 81 13.28 11.58 9.70
CA ARG A 81 13.80 12.95 9.56
C ARG A 81 12.88 13.89 8.76
N TYR A 82 12.09 13.36 7.82
CA TYR A 82 11.12 14.17 7.05
C TYR A 82 9.96 14.60 7.92
N LEU A 83 9.47 13.70 8.77
CA LEU A 83 8.42 14.02 9.73
C LEU A 83 8.92 15.01 10.81
N ASP A 84 10.10 14.77 11.37
CA ASP A 84 10.70 15.64 12.39
C ASP A 84 10.90 17.08 11.86
N TYR A 85 11.37 17.19 10.63
CA TYR A 85 11.57 18.48 9.96
C TYR A 85 10.24 19.20 9.74
N THR A 86 9.23 18.48 9.27
CA THR A 86 7.88 19.03 9.03
C THR A 86 7.17 19.38 10.34
N ASP A 87 7.28 18.53 11.36
CA ASP A 87 6.66 18.75 12.66
C ASP A 87 7.29 19.94 13.40
N ARG A 88 8.61 20.13 13.30
CA ARG A 88 9.29 21.31 13.83
C ARG A 88 8.75 22.60 13.21
N TRP A 89 8.54 22.62 11.89
CA TRP A 89 7.94 23.72 11.16
C TRP A 89 6.48 23.96 11.57
N GLY A 90 5.64 22.91 11.56
CA GLY A 90 4.22 23.02 11.93
C GLY A 90 4.01 23.47 13.38
N ASN A 91 4.80 22.94 14.32
CA ASN A 91 4.77 23.33 15.74
C ASN A 91 5.15 24.80 15.94
N TYR A 92 6.20 25.29 15.24
CA TYR A 92 6.60 26.69 15.30
C TYR A 92 5.49 27.64 14.85
N HIS A 93 4.78 27.31 13.78
CA HIS A 93 3.64 28.06 13.28
C HIS A 93 2.32 27.69 13.98
N GLN A 94 2.37 26.86 15.01
CA GLN A 94 1.21 26.43 15.80
C GLN A 94 0.08 25.88 14.92
N TRP A 95 0.40 25.25 13.82
CA TRP A 95 -0.54 24.66 12.86
C TRP A 95 -1.60 25.65 12.35
N THR A 96 -1.21 26.91 12.15
CA THR A 96 -2.10 28.03 11.79
C THR A 96 -1.76 28.56 10.40
N ALA A 97 -2.77 28.95 9.62
CA ALA A 97 -2.57 29.67 8.36
C ALA A 97 -1.69 30.92 8.60
N ARG A 98 -0.91 31.30 7.56
CA ARG A 98 -0.10 32.50 7.60
C ARG A 98 -0.99 33.72 7.69
N GLY A 99 -1.20 34.45 8.56
CA GLY A 99 -2.19 35.55 8.72
C GLY A 99 -3.26 35.19 9.74
N GLY A 100 -3.27 33.94 10.25
CA GLY A 100 -4.16 33.52 11.32
C GLY A 100 -5.53 33.00 10.86
N ILE A 101 -6.45 32.91 11.81
CA ILE A 101 -7.75 32.26 11.56
C ILE A 101 -8.71 33.07 10.68
N ASN A 102 -8.48 34.35 10.48
CA ASN A 102 -9.31 35.20 9.63
C ASN A 102 -8.73 35.40 8.21
N GLU A 103 -7.73 34.62 7.85
CA GLU A 103 -7.06 34.72 6.57
C GLU A 103 -7.94 34.24 5.41
N THR A 104 -8.02 35.04 4.35
CA THR A 104 -8.82 34.73 3.13
C THR A 104 -7.93 34.63 1.88
N ASN A 105 -6.66 35.06 1.97
CA ASN A 105 -5.74 34.96 0.85
C ASN A 105 -5.25 33.54 0.72
N ALA A 106 -5.42 32.93 -0.45
CA ALA A 106 -5.10 31.55 -0.73
C ALA A 106 -3.62 31.21 -0.50
N ASP A 107 -2.69 32.09 -0.88
CA ASP A 107 -1.25 31.91 -0.67
C ASP A 107 -0.89 31.68 0.81
N ASN A 108 -1.63 32.29 1.71
CA ASN A 108 -1.40 32.18 3.14
C ASN A 108 -2.09 30.95 3.75
N GLN A 109 -3.00 30.31 3.03
CA GLN A 109 -3.72 29.09 3.44
C GLN A 109 -3.00 27.81 3.03
N CYS A 110 -2.10 27.87 2.04
CA CYS A 110 -1.45 26.72 1.42
C CYS A 110 -0.82 25.75 2.44
N CYS A 111 -0.19 26.27 3.49
CA CYS A 111 0.44 25.45 4.53
C CYS A 111 -0.53 24.49 5.24
N GLN A 112 -1.81 24.79 5.27
CA GLN A 112 -2.83 23.98 5.92
C GLN A 112 -3.04 22.63 5.21
N GLN A 113 -2.68 22.50 3.92
CA GLN A 113 -2.70 21.19 3.25
C GLN A 113 -1.81 20.19 3.98
N VAL A 114 -0.58 20.59 4.27
CA VAL A 114 0.39 19.74 4.98
C VAL A 114 0.00 19.53 6.44
N TYR A 115 -0.63 20.50 7.08
CA TYR A 115 -1.12 20.35 8.46
C TYR A 115 -2.16 19.23 8.56
N ILE A 116 -3.09 19.18 7.60
CA ILE A 116 -4.09 18.10 7.52
C ILE A 116 -3.41 16.76 7.24
N ASP A 117 -2.47 16.69 6.29
CA ASP A 117 -1.73 15.46 5.98
C ASP A 117 -0.99 14.93 7.22
N ARG A 118 -0.31 15.81 7.97
CA ARG A 118 0.39 15.44 9.22
C ARG A 118 -0.55 15.00 10.34
N HIS A 119 -1.75 15.59 10.42
CA HIS A 119 -2.78 15.12 11.35
C HIS A 119 -3.18 13.68 11.04
N VAL A 120 -3.51 13.38 9.79
CA VAL A 120 -3.88 12.03 9.35
C VAL A 120 -2.73 11.05 9.59
N GLN A 121 -1.51 11.35 9.13
CA GLN A 121 -0.33 10.49 9.30
C GLN A 121 0.03 10.23 10.77
N SER A 122 -0.28 11.15 11.68
CA SER A 122 -0.02 11.01 13.11
C SER A 122 -1.14 10.30 13.88
N GLY A 123 -2.16 9.78 13.20
CA GLY A 123 -3.33 9.18 13.86
C GLY A 123 -4.14 10.20 14.67
N GLY A 124 -4.33 11.40 14.16
CA GLY A 124 -5.12 12.44 14.79
C GLY A 124 -4.41 13.29 15.87
N LYS A 125 -3.11 13.11 16.06
CA LYS A 125 -2.36 13.74 17.16
C LYS A 125 -2.03 15.23 16.96
N LYS A 126 -2.17 15.78 15.75
CA LYS A 126 -1.91 17.20 15.49
C LYS A 126 -3.20 18.01 15.68
N ASP A 127 -3.10 19.15 16.35
CA ASP A 127 -4.27 20.03 16.58
C ASP A 127 -4.63 20.79 15.29
N LEU A 128 -5.82 20.55 14.78
CA LEU A 128 -6.40 21.24 13.62
C LEU A 128 -7.43 22.32 13.99
N SER A 129 -7.58 22.67 15.26
CA SER A 129 -8.57 23.66 15.71
C SER A 129 -8.46 25.01 14.98
N LYS A 130 -7.22 25.44 14.69
CA LYS A 130 -6.96 26.68 13.96
C LYS A 130 -7.20 26.56 12.46
N VAL A 131 -6.96 25.37 11.88
CA VAL A 131 -7.35 25.08 10.50
C VAL A 131 -8.86 25.14 10.38
N LYS A 132 -9.58 24.46 11.28
CA LYS A 132 -11.03 24.52 11.34
C LYS A 132 -11.53 25.95 11.44
N ALA A 133 -11.01 26.74 12.40
CA ALA A 133 -11.45 28.11 12.60
C ALA A 133 -11.22 28.99 11.36
N ASN A 134 -10.13 28.79 10.61
CA ASN A 134 -9.89 29.51 9.36
C ASN A 134 -10.88 29.11 8.27
N LEU A 135 -11.18 27.84 8.11
CA LEU A 135 -12.14 27.37 7.12
C LEU A 135 -13.57 27.80 7.47
N ASP A 136 -13.96 27.70 8.75
CA ASP A 136 -15.25 28.19 9.24
C ASP A 136 -15.45 29.69 8.99
N HIS A 137 -14.37 30.47 9.20
CA HIS A 137 -14.41 31.91 8.89
C HIS A 137 -14.74 32.16 7.42
N GLN A 138 -14.11 31.43 6.49
CA GLN A 138 -14.39 31.59 5.07
C GLN A 138 -15.81 31.19 4.71
N LEU A 139 -16.29 30.06 5.22
CA LEU A 139 -17.67 29.64 5.00
C LEU A 139 -18.66 30.71 5.53
N ALA A 140 -18.38 31.28 6.70
CA ALA A 140 -19.22 32.30 7.32
C ALA A 140 -19.28 33.62 6.53
N THR A 141 -18.24 33.95 5.73
CA THR A 141 -18.29 35.14 4.84
C THR A 141 -19.27 34.96 3.70
N GLY A 142 -19.53 33.74 3.26
CA GLY A 142 -20.31 33.43 2.05
C GLY A 142 -19.73 34.01 0.76
N ASP A 143 -18.51 34.54 0.78
CA ASP A 143 -17.85 35.16 -0.36
C ASP A 143 -16.97 34.10 -1.09
N HIS A 144 -17.29 33.84 -2.34
CA HIS A 144 -16.57 32.93 -3.22
C HIS A 144 -15.60 33.63 -4.17
N THR A 145 -15.35 34.94 -4.01
CA THR A 145 -14.61 35.75 -4.98
C THR A 145 -13.15 35.99 -4.60
N TYR A 146 -12.63 35.32 -3.58
CA TYR A 146 -11.25 35.49 -3.14
C TYR A 146 -10.20 34.95 -4.13
N TRP A 147 -10.53 33.96 -4.96
CA TRP A 147 -9.59 33.34 -5.87
C TRP A 147 -9.52 34.08 -7.21
N THR A 148 -8.96 35.28 -7.18
CA THR A 148 -8.88 36.17 -8.36
C THR A 148 -7.75 35.82 -9.33
N TRP A 149 -6.97 34.76 -9.05
CA TRP A 149 -5.87 34.24 -9.87
C TRP A 149 -5.80 32.73 -9.74
N ILE A 150 -5.33 32.06 -10.80
CA ILE A 150 -5.40 30.59 -10.89
C ILE A 150 -4.53 29.86 -9.90
N ASP A 151 -3.43 30.48 -9.42
CA ASP A 151 -2.57 29.86 -8.39
C ASP A 151 -3.37 29.61 -7.09
N ALA A 152 -4.32 30.49 -6.78
CA ALA A 152 -5.20 30.36 -5.62
C ALA A 152 -5.94 29.02 -5.57
N ILE A 153 -6.24 28.44 -6.73
CA ILE A 153 -6.90 27.13 -6.83
C ILE A 153 -6.04 26.05 -6.19
N GLN A 154 -4.72 26.01 -6.46
CA GLN A 154 -3.80 25.07 -5.81
C GLN A 154 -3.59 25.40 -4.33
N MET A 155 -3.52 26.68 -3.99
CA MET A 155 -3.17 27.09 -2.63
C MET A 155 -4.28 26.84 -1.61
N ALA A 156 -5.55 26.93 -2.02
CA ALA A 156 -6.68 26.87 -1.08
C ALA A 156 -7.64 25.69 -1.34
N MET A 157 -7.97 25.36 -2.60
CA MET A 157 -8.99 24.35 -2.89
C MET A 157 -8.70 22.99 -2.25
N PRO A 158 -7.46 22.44 -2.30
CA PRO A 158 -7.15 21.17 -1.65
C PRO A 158 -7.25 21.21 -0.12
N VAL A 159 -7.08 22.38 0.52
CA VAL A 159 -7.26 22.52 1.98
C VAL A 159 -8.69 22.19 2.36
N HIS A 160 -9.65 22.82 1.70
CA HIS A 160 -11.08 22.59 1.92
C HIS A 160 -11.48 21.14 1.61
N ALA A 161 -11.01 20.60 0.49
CA ALA A 161 -11.34 19.22 0.07
C ALA A 161 -10.78 18.16 1.03
N LYS A 162 -9.53 18.29 1.48
CA LYS A 162 -8.92 17.41 2.48
C LYS A 162 -9.64 17.49 3.82
N TYR A 163 -10.02 18.71 4.24
CA TYR A 163 -10.72 18.89 5.50
C TYR A 163 -12.14 18.31 5.44
N ALA A 164 -12.85 18.49 4.33
CA ALA A 164 -14.15 17.87 4.09
C ALA A 164 -14.08 16.33 4.15
N LYS A 165 -13.06 15.75 3.51
CA LYS A 165 -12.82 14.30 3.59
C LYS A 165 -12.56 13.82 5.02
N LEU A 166 -11.75 14.55 5.77
CA LEU A 166 -11.38 14.22 7.14
C LEU A 166 -12.57 14.24 8.10
N THR A 167 -13.47 15.23 7.93
CA THR A 167 -14.58 15.47 8.86
C THR A 167 -15.90 14.87 8.40
N GLY A 168 -16.03 14.53 7.12
CA GLY A 168 -17.29 14.17 6.48
C GLY A 168 -18.22 15.37 6.20
N ASP A 169 -17.83 16.60 6.56
CA ASP A 169 -18.61 17.81 6.33
C ASP A 169 -18.38 18.36 4.93
N ARG A 170 -19.34 18.11 4.06
CA ARG A 170 -19.31 18.50 2.66
C ARG A 170 -19.34 20.02 2.43
N SER A 171 -19.79 20.82 3.39
CA SER A 171 -19.91 22.28 3.23
C SER A 171 -18.59 22.96 2.87
N TYR A 172 -17.45 22.44 3.37
CA TYR A 172 -16.12 22.92 3.00
C TYR A 172 -15.82 22.67 1.52
N LEU A 173 -16.14 21.50 1.01
CA LEU A 173 -15.95 21.17 -0.39
C LEU A 173 -16.90 21.99 -1.30
N ASP A 174 -18.15 22.17 -0.91
CA ASP A 174 -19.12 22.95 -1.65
C ASP A 174 -18.67 24.42 -1.79
N TYR A 175 -18.09 24.99 -0.72
CA TYR A 175 -17.47 26.31 -0.76
C TYR A 175 -16.32 26.38 -1.77
N ALA A 176 -15.42 25.40 -1.72
CA ALA A 176 -14.27 25.32 -2.63
C ALA A 176 -14.70 25.19 -4.10
N MET A 177 -15.70 24.35 -4.37
CA MET A 177 -16.23 24.17 -5.72
C MET A 177 -16.96 25.42 -6.24
N ALA A 178 -17.66 26.15 -5.39
CA ALA A 178 -18.26 27.43 -5.75
C ALA A 178 -17.18 28.47 -6.12
N SER A 179 -16.11 28.57 -5.33
CA SER A 179 -14.97 29.46 -5.61
C SER A 179 -14.22 29.06 -6.88
N TYR A 180 -13.99 27.75 -7.10
CA TYR A 180 -13.39 27.22 -8.32
C TYR A 180 -14.20 27.59 -9.56
N ARG A 181 -15.52 27.34 -9.53
CA ARG A 181 -16.43 27.69 -10.63
C ARG A 181 -16.48 29.18 -10.89
N TRP A 182 -16.43 30.02 -9.85
CA TRP A 182 -16.36 31.46 -10.03
C TRP A 182 -15.09 31.87 -10.78
N SER A 183 -13.92 31.37 -10.42
CA SER A 183 -12.67 31.65 -11.15
C SER A 183 -12.71 31.10 -12.57
N ARG A 184 -13.19 29.86 -12.72
CA ARG A 184 -13.24 29.16 -14.02
C ARG A 184 -14.18 29.80 -15.03
N ASP A 185 -15.40 30.15 -14.61
CA ASP A 185 -16.49 30.47 -15.50
C ASP A 185 -16.98 31.95 -15.45
N THR A 186 -16.68 32.68 -14.37
CA THR A 186 -17.29 34.00 -14.12
C THR A 186 -16.29 35.14 -14.14
N LEU A 187 -15.17 35.02 -13.41
CA LEU A 187 -14.17 36.07 -13.32
C LEU A 187 -13.66 36.50 -14.70
N ALA A 188 -13.88 37.78 -15.03
CA ALA A 188 -13.49 38.36 -16.34
C ALA A 188 -14.01 37.58 -17.58
N GLY A 189 -15.16 36.95 -17.46
CA GLY A 189 -15.74 36.11 -18.49
C GLY A 189 -15.27 34.64 -18.44
N GLY A 190 -14.55 34.27 -17.37
CA GLY A 190 -13.98 32.97 -17.11
C GLY A 190 -12.50 32.88 -17.43
N LEU A 191 -11.70 32.40 -16.46
CA LEU A 191 -10.26 32.23 -16.65
C LEU A 191 -9.90 30.96 -17.43
N PHE A 192 -10.80 30.00 -17.58
CA PHE A 192 -10.59 28.79 -18.35
C PHE A 192 -11.03 28.93 -19.80
N ASN A 193 -10.07 28.93 -20.72
CA ASN A 193 -10.38 28.89 -22.14
C ASN A 193 -10.81 27.48 -22.56
N LYS A 194 -12.09 27.19 -22.53
CA LYS A 194 -12.66 25.87 -22.90
C LYS A 194 -12.32 25.44 -24.33
N LYS A 195 -12.03 26.39 -25.25
CA LYS A 195 -11.62 26.05 -26.62
C LYS A 195 -10.19 25.53 -26.73
N GLU A 196 -9.27 26.13 -25.95
CA GLU A 196 -7.85 25.78 -25.98
C GLU A 196 -7.46 24.82 -24.84
N GLY A 197 -8.29 24.68 -23.79
CA GLY A 197 -8.06 23.80 -22.65
C GLY A 197 -6.95 24.29 -21.70
N LEU A 198 -6.71 25.58 -21.66
CA LEU A 198 -5.68 26.23 -20.86
C LEU A 198 -6.26 27.44 -20.12
N TRP A 199 -5.56 27.90 -19.06
CA TRP A 199 -6.00 28.96 -18.17
C TRP A 199 -5.20 30.24 -18.38
N TRP A 200 -5.87 31.37 -18.48
CA TRP A 200 -5.29 32.68 -18.22
C TRP A 200 -5.03 32.85 -16.72
N ARG A 201 -3.92 33.49 -16.36
CA ARG A 201 -3.50 33.61 -14.96
C ARG A 201 -4.50 34.37 -14.09
N ASP A 202 -5.00 35.49 -14.58
CA ASP A 202 -5.98 36.36 -13.96
C ASP A 202 -6.67 37.29 -15.00
N LYS A 203 -7.50 38.20 -14.52
CA LYS A 203 -8.25 39.12 -15.37
C LYS A 203 -7.37 40.00 -16.28
N ASP A 204 -6.11 40.21 -15.94
CA ASP A 204 -5.21 41.09 -16.69
C ASP A 204 -4.70 40.39 -17.98
N TYR A 205 -4.80 39.05 -18.04
CA TYR A 205 -4.29 38.25 -19.16
C TYR A 205 -5.39 37.68 -20.07
N VAL A 206 -6.65 37.86 -19.74
CA VAL A 206 -7.73 37.50 -20.66
C VAL A 206 -7.75 38.45 -21.88
N PRO A 207 -8.34 38.03 -23.03
CA PRO A 207 -8.49 38.96 -24.17
C PRO A 207 -9.11 40.31 -23.76
N PRO A 208 -8.58 41.44 -24.24
CA PRO A 208 -7.75 41.59 -25.46
C PRO A 208 -6.22 41.38 -25.26
N TYR A 209 -5.74 41.03 -24.04
CA TYR A 209 -4.31 40.80 -23.85
C TYR A 209 -3.78 39.69 -24.79
N LYS A 210 -2.61 39.93 -25.37
CA LYS A 210 -1.91 39.00 -26.21
C LYS A 210 -0.40 39.11 -25.98
N GLU A 211 0.30 38.01 -26.16
CA GLU A 211 1.76 37.96 -26.27
C GLU A 211 2.22 38.68 -27.52
N GLN A 212 3.53 38.99 -27.62
CA GLN A 212 4.10 39.74 -28.77
C GLN A 212 3.85 39.07 -30.12
N ASP A 213 3.71 37.72 -30.16
CA ASP A 213 3.41 36.98 -31.38
C ASP A 213 1.90 36.88 -31.63
N GLY A 214 1.07 37.62 -30.95
CA GLY A 214 -0.39 37.67 -31.11
C GLY A 214 -1.16 36.51 -30.49
N LYS A 215 -0.48 35.57 -29.80
CA LYS A 215 -1.13 34.44 -29.14
C LYS A 215 -1.61 34.79 -27.74
N ASN A 216 -2.45 33.93 -27.16
CA ASN A 216 -2.87 34.04 -25.78
C ASN A 216 -1.69 33.81 -24.82
N CYS A 217 -1.69 34.49 -23.68
CA CYS A 217 -0.71 34.27 -22.63
C CYS A 217 -1.17 33.14 -21.70
N TYR A 218 -0.56 31.98 -21.80
CA TYR A 218 -0.78 30.85 -20.88
C TYR A 218 0.51 30.51 -20.16
N TRP A 219 0.63 30.98 -18.94
CA TRP A 219 1.80 30.75 -18.11
C TRP A 219 1.92 29.29 -17.66
N SER A 220 3.08 28.69 -17.86
CA SER A 220 3.34 27.27 -17.60
C SER A 220 3.07 26.89 -16.14
N ARG A 221 3.78 27.49 -15.18
CA ARG A 221 3.58 27.18 -13.75
C ARG A 221 2.17 27.45 -13.28
N GLY A 222 1.53 28.54 -13.71
CA GLY A 222 0.14 28.84 -13.35
C GLY A 222 -0.83 27.74 -13.79
N ASN A 223 -0.71 27.23 -15.03
CA ASN A 223 -1.45 26.08 -15.50
C ASN A 223 -1.08 24.79 -14.76
N GLY A 224 0.19 24.65 -14.38
CA GLY A 224 0.66 23.54 -13.54
C GLY A 224 -0.02 23.49 -12.18
N TRP A 225 -0.22 24.67 -11.55
CA TRP A 225 -0.92 24.76 -10.27
C TRP A 225 -2.37 24.27 -10.40
N VAL A 226 -3.11 24.72 -11.38
CA VAL A 226 -4.49 24.25 -11.56
C VAL A 226 -4.51 22.74 -11.81
N TYR A 227 -3.61 22.24 -12.67
CA TYR A 227 -3.54 20.83 -13.00
C TYR A 227 -3.24 19.94 -11.79
N ALA A 228 -2.33 20.39 -10.92
CA ALA A 228 -2.05 19.72 -9.65
C ALA A 228 -3.23 19.79 -8.66
N ALA A 229 -3.91 20.93 -8.57
CA ALA A 229 -5.08 21.09 -7.70
C ALA A 229 -6.21 20.12 -8.08
N LEU A 230 -6.47 19.94 -9.38
CA LEU A 230 -7.48 19.00 -9.85
C LEU A 230 -7.17 17.58 -9.36
N VAL A 231 -5.91 17.15 -9.45
CA VAL A 231 -5.46 15.86 -8.90
C VAL A 231 -5.72 15.76 -7.40
N ARG A 232 -5.21 16.73 -6.64
CA ARG A 232 -5.25 16.71 -5.17
C ARG A 232 -6.68 16.72 -4.61
N VAL A 233 -7.61 17.37 -5.33
CA VAL A 233 -9.02 17.36 -4.94
C VAL A 233 -9.71 16.06 -5.35
N MET A 234 -9.46 15.55 -6.55
CA MET A 234 -10.02 14.26 -6.98
C MET A 234 -9.57 13.10 -6.07
N GLU A 235 -8.37 13.14 -5.49
CA GLU A 235 -7.90 12.15 -4.49
C GLU A 235 -8.71 12.17 -3.18
N THR A 236 -9.48 13.22 -2.93
CA THR A 236 -10.33 13.29 -1.74
C THR A 236 -11.75 12.79 -1.97
N LEU A 237 -12.13 12.49 -3.20
CA LEU A 237 -13.50 12.24 -3.62
C LEU A 237 -13.69 10.83 -4.18
N PRO A 238 -14.83 10.20 -3.93
CA PRO A 238 -15.24 9.02 -4.66
C PRO A 238 -15.38 9.30 -6.17
N ALA A 239 -15.09 8.29 -7.00
CA ALA A 239 -15.09 8.46 -8.44
C ALA A 239 -16.48 8.82 -9.05
N ASP A 240 -17.57 8.45 -8.39
CA ASP A 240 -18.95 8.76 -8.78
C ASP A 240 -19.45 10.12 -8.25
N ASP A 241 -18.68 10.82 -7.42
CA ASP A 241 -19.03 12.14 -6.91
C ASP A 241 -19.20 13.12 -8.10
N PRO A 242 -20.29 13.90 -8.16
CA PRO A 242 -20.51 14.87 -9.25
C PRO A 242 -19.35 15.87 -9.41
N TYR A 243 -18.71 16.28 -8.31
CA TYR A 243 -17.55 17.17 -8.36
C TYR A 243 -16.31 16.47 -8.92
N TYR A 244 -16.11 15.18 -8.57
CA TYR A 244 -15.07 14.39 -9.20
C TYR A 244 -15.24 14.34 -10.72
N GLN A 245 -16.44 14.07 -11.21
CA GLN A 245 -16.71 14.00 -12.65
C GLN A 245 -16.49 15.36 -13.34
N GLU A 246 -16.85 16.46 -12.71
CA GLU A 246 -16.61 17.81 -13.22
C GLU A 246 -15.11 18.10 -13.32
N LEU A 247 -14.36 17.88 -12.26
CA LEU A 247 -12.91 18.10 -12.21
C LEU A 247 -12.16 17.18 -13.17
N LYS A 248 -12.59 15.94 -13.31
CA LYS A 248 -12.06 14.97 -14.28
C LYS A 248 -12.25 15.44 -15.71
N ALA A 249 -13.37 16.05 -16.04
CA ALA A 249 -13.61 16.60 -17.37
C ALA A 249 -12.62 17.73 -17.70
N ASP A 250 -12.43 18.67 -16.78
CA ASP A 250 -11.47 19.77 -16.91
C ASP A 250 -10.03 19.24 -16.97
N PHE A 251 -9.68 18.26 -16.13
CA PHE A 251 -8.38 17.59 -16.13
C PHE A 251 -8.05 16.91 -17.48
N ILE A 252 -8.99 16.15 -18.05
CA ILE A 252 -8.80 15.50 -19.36
C ILE A 252 -8.61 16.55 -20.46
N GLN A 253 -9.36 17.63 -20.42
CA GLN A 253 -9.26 18.71 -21.39
C GLN A 253 -7.89 19.40 -21.32
N MET A 254 -7.42 19.74 -20.13
CA MET A 254 -6.08 20.27 -19.88
C MET A 254 -4.99 19.30 -20.33
N SER A 255 -5.11 18.02 -20.01
CA SER A 255 -4.14 16.98 -20.41
C SER A 255 -3.95 16.93 -21.93
N ARG A 256 -5.05 17.03 -22.69
CA ARG A 256 -5.00 17.06 -24.16
C ARG A 256 -4.34 18.33 -24.71
N ALA A 257 -4.56 19.47 -24.07
CA ALA A 257 -3.94 20.73 -24.45
C ALA A 257 -2.44 20.75 -24.15
N LEU A 258 -2.06 20.27 -22.96
CA LEU A 258 -0.67 20.20 -22.52
C LEU A 258 0.19 19.31 -23.42
N LEU A 259 -0.32 18.16 -23.88
CA LEU A 259 0.41 17.31 -24.85
C LEU A 259 0.78 18.06 -26.14
N LYS A 260 -0.06 19.00 -26.60
CA LYS A 260 0.21 19.78 -27.82
C LYS A 260 1.29 20.84 -27.61
N CYS A 261 1.52 21.25 -26.35
CA CYS A 261 2.46 22.30 -25.99
C CYS A 261 3.83 21.75 -25.57
N GLN A 262 3.98 20.42 -25.42
CA GLN A 262 5.26 19.83 -25.01
C GLN A 262 6.34 20.04 -26.08
N ARG A 263 7.52 20.47 -25.64
CA ARG A 263 8.71 20.63 -26.48
C ARG A 263 9.33 19.27 -26.84
N LYS A 264 10.15 19.27 -27.88
CA LYS A 264 10.84 18.04 -28.32
C LYS A 264 11.82 17.50 -27.27
N ASP A 265 12.40 18.40 -26.46
CA ASP A 265 13.32 18.08 -25.35
C ASP A 265 12.62 17.60 -24.07
N GLY A 266 11.30 17.57 -24.06
CA GLY A 266 10.49 17.06 -22.94
C GLY A 266 9.99 18.13 -21.98
N PHE A 267 10.55 19.32 -21.99
CA PHE A 267 10.06 20.46 -21.23
C PHE A 267 8.76 21.06 -21.81
N TRP A 268 8.18 21.99 -21.07
CA TRP A 268 7.24 22.96 -21.59
C TRP A 268 7.90 24.36 -21.58
N ASN A 269 7.44 25.23 -22.51
CA ASN A 269 7.90 26.61 -22.52
C ASN A 269 7.32 27.38 -21.34
N VAL A 270 8.02 28.43 -20.92
CA VAL A 270 7.54 29.35 -19.88
C VAL A 270 6.16 29.93 -20.26
N SER A 271 5.98 30.38 -21.52
CA SER A 271 4.67 30.65 -22.13
C SER A 271 4.30 29.47 -23.03
N LEU A 272 3.23 28.72 -22.66
CA LEU A 272 2.89 27.43 -23.24
C LEU A 272 2.70 27.46 -24.75
N VAL A 273 2.06 28.47 -25.30
CA VAL A 273 1.72 28.54 -26.73
C VAL A 273 2.45 29.64 -27.48
N SER A 274 3.25 30.45 -26.78
CA SER A 274 4.01 31.57 -27.35
C SER A 274 5.53 31.45 -27.12
N PRO A 275 6.19 30.44 -27.75
CA PRO A 275 7.64 30.25 -27.57
C PRO A 275 8.47 31.38 -28.18
N ALA A 276 7.93 32.18 -29.06
CA ALA A 276 8.61 33.33 -29.66
C ALA A 276 8.76 34.49 -28.66
N THR A 277 7.85 34.61 -27.69
CA THR A 277 7.91 35.65 -26.66
C THR A 277 8.71 35.19 -25.45
N PHE A 278 8.27 34.07 -24.83
CA PHE A 278 8.96 33.48 -23.67
C PHE A 278 9.08 31.96 -23.86
N GLY A 279 9.99 31.57 -24.75
CA GLY A 279 10.36 30.19 -24.95
C GLY A 279 11.40 29.72 -23.95
N GLY A 280 11.76 28.46 -24.07
CA GLY A 280 12.80 27.85 -23.26
C GLY A 280 12.26 26.93 -22.18
N PRO A 281 13.15 26.09 -21.63
CA PRO A 281 12.79 25.15 -20.57
C PRO A 281 12.29 25.84 -19.32
N GLU A 282 11.24 25.27 -18.71
CA GLU A 282 10.77 25.70 -17.39
C GLU A 282 10.49 24.46 -16.53
N MET A 283 11.15 24.34 -15.40
CA MET A 283 11.16 23.14 -14.58
C MET A 283 9.86 22.95 -13.80
N THR A 284 9.32 23.99 -13.17
CA THR A 284 8.20 23.87 -12.23
C THR A 284 6.90 23.44 -12.90
N GLY A 285 6.52 24.07 -14.01
CA GLY A 285 5.38 23.63 -14.80
C GLY A 285 5.57 22.24 -15.38
N THR A 286 6.77 21.94 -15.90
CA THR A 286 7.10 20.60 -16.39
C THR A 286 6.88 19.52 -15.32
N ALA A 287 7.32 19.78 -14.08
CA ALA A 287 7.15 18.85 -12.95
C ALA A 287 5.68 18.64 -12.59
N LEU A 288 4.90 19.71 -12.52
CA LEU A 288 3.47 19.64 -12.22
C LEU A 288 2.66 18.95 -13.33
N PHE A 289 3.07 19.12 -14.61
CA PHE A 289 2.44 18.39 -15.71
C PHE A 289 2.78 16.91 -15.69
N LEU A 290 4.03 16.56 -15.37
CA LEU A 290 4.40 15.16 -15.16
C LEU A 290 3.61 14.54 -13.99
N TYR A 291 3.50 15.25 -12.85
CA TYR A 291 2.71 14.83 -11.70
C TYR A 291 1.28 14.45 -12.09
N GLY A 292 0.56 15.37 -12.73
CA GLY A 292 -0.83 15.10 -13.09
C GLY A 292 -0.98 14.05 -14.18
N MET A 293 -0.08 14.01 -15.20
CA MET A 293 -0.16 13.00 -16.26
C MET A 293 0.12 11.60 -15.69
N ALA A 294 1.13 11.44 -14.84
CA ALA A 294 1.48 10.17 -14.22
C ALA A 294 0.34 9.67 -13.32
N TRP A 295 -0.23 10.55 -12.50
CA TRP A 295 -1.40 10.24 -11.71
C TRP A 295 -2.59 9.83 -12.59
N GLY A 296 -2.90 10.58 -13.62
CA GLY A 296 -4.04 10.30 -14.50
C GLY A 296 -3.91 8.96 -15.24
N VAL A 297 -2.69 8.56 -15.61
CA VAL A 297 -2.44 7.23 -16.19
C VAL A 297 -2.57 6.14 -15.14
N ARG A 298 -2.01 6.33 -13.95
CA ARG A 298 -2.08 5.37 -12.85
C ARG A 298 -3.54 5.12 -12.40
N GLN A 299 -4.38 6.17 -12.42
CA GLN A 299 -5.81 6.06 -12.13
C GLN A 299 -6.65 5.55 -13.31
N GLY A 300 -6.05 5.27 -14.47
CA GLY A 300 -6.80 4.83 -15.65
C GLY A 300 -7.64 5.92 -16.32
N ILE A 301 -7.50 7.19 -15.92
CA ILE A 301 -8.20 8.34 -16.52
C ILE A 301 -7.60 8.71 -17.89
N LEU A 302 -6.27 8.61 -17.99
CA LEU A 302 -5.52 8.89 -19.21
C LEU A 302 -4.98 7.59 -19.82
N PRO A 303 -5.11 7.37 -21.15
CA PRO A 303 -4.62 6.15 -21.76
C PRO A 303 -3.09 6.11 -21.79
N GLN A 304 -2.47 5.12 -21.14
CA GLN A 304 -1.03 4.97 -20.99
C GLN A 304 -0.29 5.05 -22.35
N LYS A 305 -0.78 4.33 -23.35
CA LYS A 305 -0.19 4.31 -24.71
C LYS A 305 0.05 5.71 -25.30
N ARG A 306 -0.78 6.69 -24.94
CA ARG A 306 -0.68 8.06 -25.46
C ARG A 306 0.24 8.94 -24.62
N TYR A 307 0.29 8.72 -23.30
CA TYR A 307 0.97 9.62 -22.37
C TYR A 307 2.34 9.12 -21.92
N GLN A 308 2.67 7.82 -22.04
CA GLN A 308 3.94 7.26 -21.56
C GLN A 308 5.16 7.97 -22.16
N GLN A 309 5.26 8.07 -23.47
CA GLN A 309 6.41 8.71 -24.13
C GLN A 309 6.56 10.20 -23.75
N PRO A 310 5.50 11.03 -23.71
CA PRO A 310 5.57 12.38 -23.17
C PRO A 310 6.08 12.44 -21.72
N MET A 311 5.63 11.57 -20.84
CA MET A 311 6.09 11.50 -19.46
C MET A 311 7.55 11.09 -19.35
N ASP A 312 8.00 10.09 -20.13
CA ASP A 312 9.40 9.68 -20.18
C ASP A 312 10.34 10.81 -20.62
N LYS A 313 9.89 11.63 -21.57
CA LYS A 313 10.62 12.82 -22.00
C LYS A 313 10.65 13.89 -20.90
N ALA A 314 9.51 14.13 -20.25
CA ALA A 314 9.42 15.08 -19.15
C ALA A 314 10.33 14.68 -17.99
N TRP A 315 10.34 13.40 -17.62
CA TRP A 315 11.25 12.90 -16.59
C TRP A 315 12.72 13.11 -16.95
N LYS A 316 13.13 12.78 -18.18
CA LYS A 316 14.50 13.04 -18.66
C LYS A 316 14.87 14.52 -18.59
N ALA A 317 13.92 15.39 -18.94
CA ALA A 317 14.10 16.84 -18.85
C ALA A 317 14.28 17.27 -17.38
N LEU A 318 13.43 16.79 -16.47
CA LEU A 318 13.53 17.10 -15.04
C LEU A 318 14.83 16.56 -14.42
N ALA A 319 15.23 15.33 -14.76
CA ALA A 319 16.50 14.76 -14.31
C ALA A 319 17.70 15.62 -14.74
N SER A 320 17.64 16.24 -15.92
CA SER A 320 18.69 17.14 -16.42
C SER A 320 18.71 18.52 -15.73
N CYS A 321 17.69 18.85 -14.92
CA CYS A 321 17.69 20.08 -14.12
C CYS A 321 18.53 19.97 -12.85
N VAL A 322 18.83 18.75 -12.39
CA VAL A 322 19.50 18.51 -11.12
C VAL A 322 21.00 18.71 -11.27
N HIS A 323 21.55 19.70 -10.59
CA HIS A 323 22.99 19.90 -10.48
C HIS A 323 23.64 18.82 -9.59
N ASP A 324 24.95 18.68 -9.68
CA ASP A 324 25.71 17.69 -8.88
C ASP A 324 25.54 17.88 -7.37
N ASN A 325 25.33 19.11 -6.92
CA ASN A 325 25.07 19.44 -5.52
C ASN A 325 23.58 19.36 -5.12
N GLY A 326 22.67 19.05 -6.05
CA GLY A 326 21.24 18.94 -5.80
C GLY A 326 20.40 20.21 -6.07
N PHE A 327 21.05 21.34 -6.40
CA PHE A 327 20.33 22.54 -6.85
C PHE A 327 19.55 22.26 -8.13
N LEU A 328 18.37 22.90 -8.30
CA LEU A 328 17.53 22.76 -9.47
C LEU A 328 17.65 23.94 -10.43
N GLY A 329 18.17 23.67 -11.63
CA GLY A 329 18.19 24.63 -12.74
C GLY A 329 16.80 24.81 -13.38
N TYR A 330 16.69 25.79 -14.24
CA TYR A 330 15.48 26.15 -14.99
C TYR A 330 14.25 26.43 -14.09
N ASN A 331 14.50 26.86 -12.86
CA ASN A 331 13.45 27.24 -11.91
C ASN A 331 13.15 28.76 -12.07
N GLN A 332 11.98 29.07 -12.62
CA GLN A 332 11.55 30.48 -12.80
C GLN A 332 11.23 31.11 -11.45
N SER A 333 11.75 32.31 -11.17
CA SER A 333 11.41 33.11 -9.96
C SER A 333 9.93 33.33 -9.78
N THR A 334 9.49 33.70 -8.57
CA THR A 334 8.10 34.05 -8.29
C THR A 334 7.63 35.23 -9.14
N GLY A 335 6.37 35.16 -9.55
CA GLY A 335 5.77 36.18 -10.41
C GLY A 335 4.38 35.76 -10.82
N LYS A 336 3.79 36.49 -11.75
CA LYS A 336 2.43 36.29 -12.22
C LYS A 336 2.30 35.97 -13.72
N ASP A 337 3.44 35.93 -14.42
CA ASP A 337 3.43 35.72 -15.87
C ASP A 337 4.78 35.18 -16.37
N PRO A 338 4.88 34.84 -17.67
CA PRO A 338 6.10 34.32 -18.28
C PRO A 338 7.32 35.27 -18.20
N SER A 339 7.15 36.56 -17.99
CA SER A 339 8.29 37.53 -17.95
C SER A 339 9.08 37.49 -16.65
N ALA A 340 8.50 36.94 -15.58
CA ALA A 340 9.13 36.93 -14.26
C ALA A 340 10.43 36.11 -14.27
N GLY A 341 11.51 36.70 -13.69
CA GLY A 341 12.78 36.02 -13.49
C GLY A 341 13.53 35.60 -14.78
N GLN A 342 13.22 36.23 -15.89
CA GLN A 342 13.92 35.96 -17.15
C GLN A 342 15.35 36.53 -17.17
N PRO A 343 16.33 35.85 -17.82
CA PRO A 343 16.19 34.55 -18.49
C PRO A 343 16.17 33.36 -17.53
N VAL A 344 15.31 32.38 -17.77
CA VAL A 344 15.28 31.12 -17.01
C VAL A 344 16.29 30.15 -17.64
N THR A 345 17.38 29.85 -16.94
CA THR A 345 18.50 29.04 -17.44
C THR A 345 18.83 27.91 -16.45
N PHE A 346 19.71 26.99 -16.87
CA PHE A 346 20.22 25.95 -15.98
C PHE A 346 20.89 26.52 -14.71
N THR A 347 21.54 27.68 -14.81
CA THR A 347 22.29 28.30 -13.71
C THR A 347 21.61 29.49 -13.06
N SER A 348 20.43 29.91 -13.53
CA SER A 348 19.71 31.03 -12.91
C SER A 348 19.18 30.61 -11.52
N VAL A 349 19.42 31.50 -10.52
CA VAL A 349 18.99 31.28 -9.15
C VAL A 349 17.66 31.99 -8.94
N PRO A 350 16.58 31.26 -8.59
CA PRO A 350 15.31 31.90 -8.32
C PRO A 350 15.32 32.68 -7.00
N ASP A 351 14.34 33.54 -6.79
CA ASP A 351 14.16 34.24 -5.53
C ASP A 351 13.78 33.29 -4.36
N PHE A 352 13.11 32.16 -4.66
CA PHE A 352 12.84 31.05 -3.75
C PHE A 352 13.15 29.74 -4.45
N GLU A 353 13.81 28.82 -3.76
CA GLU A 353 14.11 27.47 -4.25
C GLU A 353 13.06 26.44 -3.82
N ASP A 354 12.35 26.73 -2.73
CA ASP A 354 11.49 25.79 -2.00
C ASP A 354 10.34 25.25 -2.85
N TYR A 355 9.52 26.08 -3.46
CA TYR A 355 8.42 25.61 -4.31
C TYR A 355 8.91 24.81 -5.53
N GLY A 356 10.07 25.18 -6.08
CA GLY A 356 10.68 24.44 -7.18
C GLY A 356 11.07 23.02 -6.76
N THR A 357 11.69 22.88 -5.59
CA THR A 357 11.98 21.57 -4.99
C THR A 357 10.68 20.79 -4.75
N GLY A 358 9.66 21.41 -4.19
CA GLY A 358 8.35 20.77 -3.98
C GLY A 358 7.71 20.26 -5.26
N CYS A 359 7.69 21.08 -6.33
CA CYS A 359 7.19 20.65 -7.64
C CYS A 359 7.98 19.46 -8.20
N PHE A 360 9.32 19.51 -8.13
CA PHE A 360 10.17 18.42 -8.59
C PHE A 360 9.86 17.12 -7.84
N LEU A 361 9.75 17.16 -6.50
CA LEU A 361 9.41 16.00 -5.68
C LEU A 361 8.05 15.40 -6.04
N LEU A 362 7.01 16.24 -6.18
CA LEU A 362 5.68 15.78 -6.59
C LEU A 362 5.71 15.05 -7.94
N GLY A 363 6.36 15.65 -8.95
CA GLY A 363 6.45 15.04 -10.28
C GLY A 363 7.26 13.75 -10.31
N ALA A 364 8.42 13.73 -9.63
CA ALA A 364 9.30 12.58 -9.57
C ALA A 364 8.67 11.40 -8.80
N VAL A 365 8.03 11.68 -7.66
CA VAL A 365 7.38 10.67 -6.83
C VAL A 365 6.21 10.04 -7.56
N GLU A 366 5.36 10.81 -8.22
CA GLU A 366 4.21 10.24 -8.91
C GLU A 366 4.64 9.45 -10.17
N TYR A 367 5.69 9.89 -10.85
CA TYR A 367 6.29 9.13 -11.94
C TYR A 367 6.93 7.81 -11.44
N TYR A 368 7.57 7.83 -10.26
CA TYR A 368 8.06 6.63 -9.59
C TYR A 368 6.91 5.65 -9.30
N ARG A 369 5.82 6.12 -8.72
CA ARG A 369 4.61 5.30 -8.43
C ARG A 369 4.04 4.64 -9.69
N LEU A 370 4.01 5.38 -10.80
CA LEU A 370 3.54 4.86 -12.08
C LEU A 370 4.45 3.75 -12.63
N LEU A 371 5.78 3.91 -12.53
CA LEU A 371 6.72 2.96 -13.12
C LEU A 371 6.93 1.70 -12.25
N PHE A 372 6.75 1.81 -10.94
CA PHE A 372 7.10 0.76 -9.99
C PHE A 372 5.95 0.42 -9.03
N PRO A 373 4.76 0.11 -9.55
CA PRO A 373 3.61 -0.19 -8.70
C PRO A 373 3.83 -1.42 -7.82
N HIS A 374 4.65 -2.38 -8.24
CA HIS A 374 4.97 -3.59 -7.49
C HIS A 374 5.83 -3.35 -6.23
N LYS A 375 6.37 -2.14 -6.07
CA LYS A 375 7.10 -1.71 -4.87
C LYS A 375 6.24 -0.89 -3.91
N LEU A 376 4.95 -0.80 -4.17
CA LEU A 376 4.00 -0.04 -3.37
C LEU A 376 2.97 -0.96 -2.74
N TRP A 377 2.51 -0.57 -1.58
CA TRP A 377 1.29 -1.10 -1.00
C TRP A 377 0.07 -0.60 -1.77
N PRO A 378 -1.07 -1.29 -1.65
CA PRO A 378 -2.30 -0.87 -2.35
C PRO A 378 -2.76 0.57 -2.03
N ASP A 379 -2.43 1.11 -0.86
CA ASP A 379 -2.71 2.50 -0.49
C ASP A 379 -1.74 3.53 -1.12
N GLY A 380 -0.75 3.08 -1.89
CA GLY A 380 0.23 3.91 -2.58
C GLY A 380 1.47 4.25 -1.77
N THR A 381 1.60 3.76 -0.55
CA THR A 381 2.82 3.88 0.25
C THR A 381 3.87 2.83 -0.17
N SER A 382 5.15 3.10 0.10
CA SER A 382 6.24 2.21 -0.33
C SER A 382 6.35 0.96 0.53
N MET A 383 6.55 -0.19 -0.12
CA MET A 383 6.97 -1.40 0.56
C MET A 383 8.41 -1.24 1.07
N SER A 384 8.62 -1.56 2.33
CA SER A 384 9.96 -1.62 2.91
C SER A 384 10.90 -2.53 2.07
N PRO A 385 12.19 -2.20 1.91
CA PRO A 385 13.17 -3.08 1.29
C PRO A 385 13.23 -4.48 1.91
N TRP A 386 12.79 -4.63 3.16
CA TRP A 386 12.69 -5.91 3.84
C TRP A 386 11.83 -6.93 3.06
N PHE A 387 10.73 -6.52 2.42
CA PHE A 387 9.88 -7.38 1.60
C PHE A 387 10.51 -7.83 0.29
N GLN A 388 11.61 -7.22 -0.12
CA GLN A 388 12.35 -7.59 -1.32
C GLN A 388 13.52 -8.51 -1.01
N ASN A 389 13.86 -8.66 0.27
CA ASN A 389 14.92 -9.55 0.73
C ASN A 389 14.36 -10.95 0.96
N VAL A 390 14.52 -11.82 -0.04
CA VAL A 390 14.18 -13.25 0.02
C VAL A 390 15.42 -14.14 0.26
N GLU A 391 16.54 -13.53 0.67
CA GLU A 391 17.72 -14.30 1.05
C GLU A 391 17.43 -15.15 2.28
N LYS A 392 17.76 -16.44 2.17
CA LYS A 392 17.59 -17.38 3.26
C LYS A 392 18.64 -17.18 4.32
N VAL A 393 18.24 -17.42 5.56
CA VAL A 393 19.17 -17.39 6.71
C VAL A 393 20.13 -18.55 6.59
N ASP A 394 21.44 -18.29 6.62
CA ASP A 394 22.45 -19.34 6.79
C ASP A 394 22.47 -19.82 8.25
N VAL A 395 21.82 -20.95 8.48
CA VAL A 395 21.67 -21.52 9.81
C VAL A 395 23.02 -21.83 10.48
N ASN A 396 24.05 -22.14 9.69
CA ASN A 396 25.38 -22.41 10.23
C ASN A 396 26.07 -21.17 10.80
N SER A 397 25.61 -19.98 10.39
CA SER A 397 26.13 -18.70 10.91
C SER A 397 25.42 -18.19 12.17
N LEU A 398 24.27 -18.79 12.54
CA LEU A 398 23.44 -18.28 13.64
C LEU A 398 24.06 -18.54 15.01
N ALA A 399 24.45 -19.79 15.31
CA ALA A 399 24.96 -20.18 16.61
C ALA A 399 25.54 -21.59 16.61
N LYS A 400 26.04 -22.06 17.75
CA LYS A 400 26.48 -23.43 17.98
C LYS A 400 25.35 -24.42 17.70
N ARG A 401 25.68 -25.54 17.05
CA ARG A 401 24.76 -26.64 16.74
C ARG A 401 24.67 -27.63 17.90
N TYR A 402 23.45 -28.03 18.22
CA TYR A 402 23.09 -29.04 19.20
C TYR A 402 22.35 -30.16 18.51
N VAL A 403 23.07 -31.18 18.03
CA VAL A 403 22.48 -32.37 17.38
C VAL A 403 21.83 -33.20 18.48
N VAL A 404 20.53 -33.39 18.45
CA VAL A 404 19.76 -33.93 19.59
C VAL A 404 20.23 -35.34 20.01
N THR A 405 20.69 -36.16 19.05
CA THR A 405 21.23 -37.49 19.34
C THR A 405 22.51 -37.46 20.18
N ASP A 406 23.33 -36.41 20.08
CA ASP A 406 24.56 -36.27 20.88
C ASP A 406 24.24 -36.02 22.38
N TYR A 407 23.01 -35.71 22.67
CA TYR A 407 22.48 -35.46 24.02
C TYR A 407 21.51 -36.55 24.49
N GLY A 408 21.55 -37.72 23.83
CA GLY A 408 20.80 -38.88 24.25
C GLY A 408 19.35 -38.95 23.82
N VAL A 409 18.91 -38.07 22.91
CA VAL A 409 17.58 -38.22 22.28
C VAL A 409 17.60 -39.40 21.33
N SER A 410 16.64 -40.31 21.46
CA SER A 410 16.56 -41.53 20.66
C SER A 410 15.85 -41.30 19.35
N THR A 411 16.26 -42.07 18.33
CA THR A 411 15.53 -42.20 17.06
C THR A 411 14.39 -43.22 17.08
N ASP A 412 14.11 -43.77 18.26
CA ASP A 412 12.97 -44.69 18.44
C ASP A 412 11.64 -43.89 18.34
N SER A 413 10.99 -44.00 17.21
CA SER A 413 9.75 -43.27 16.90
C SER A 413 8.50 -43.74 17.67
N THR A 414 8.65 -44.77 18.52
CA THR A 414 7.57 -45.27 19.38
C THR A 414 7.62 -44.69 20.80
N VAL A 415 8.69 -43.98 21.15
CA VAL A 415 8.87 -43.37 22.46
C VAL A 415 8.76 -41.84 22.38
N VAL A 416 7.91 -41.27 23.21
CA VAL A 416 7.78 -39.81 23.32
C VAL A 416 9.02 -39.20 23.98
N GLN A 417 9.72 -38.32 23.26
CA GLN A 417 11.03 -37.77 23.62
C GLN A 417 10.94 -36.29 24.13
N THR A 418 9.74 -35.79 24.42
CA THR A 418 9.51 -34.38 24.76
C THR A 418 10.48 -33.83 25.80
N VAL A 419 10.65 -34.54 26.92
CA VAL A 419 11.52 -34.11 28.02
C VAL A 419 12.98 -34.03 27.58
N ALA A 420 13.44 -35.02 26.83
CA ALA A 420 14.83 -35.05 26.35
C ALA A 420 15.10 -33.96 25.31
N LEU A 421 14.19 -33.75 24.35
CA LEU A 421 14.28 -32.68 23.37
C LEU A 421 14.23 -31.29 24.02
N GLN A 422 13.32 -31.09 24.98
CA GLN A 422 13.22 -29.81 25.71
C GLN A 422 14.51 -29.54 26.52
N ALA A 423 15.12 -30.56 27.12
CA ALA A 423 16.38 -30.41 27.84
C ALA A 423 17.53 -29.94 26.91
N VAL A 424 17.55 -30.35 25.64
CA VAL A 424 18.54 -29.86 24.68
C VAL A 424 18.28 -28.38 24.36
N ILE A 425 17.03 -27.98 24.18
CA ILE A 425 16.64 -26.59 23.93
C ILE A 425 17.05 -25.73 25.14
N ASP A 426 16.69 -26.15 26.36
CA ASP A 426 16.97 -25.39 27.57
C ASP A 426 18.48 -25.29 27.84
N ARG A 427 19.23 -26.34 27.52
CA ARG A 427 20.71 -26.35 27.59
C ARG A 427 21.31 -25.34 26.60
N ALA A 428 20.87 -25.36 25.35
CA ALA A 428 21.36 -24.44 24.33
C ALA A 428 21.09 -22.98 24.76
N ALA A 429 19.91 -22.70 25.30
CA ALA A 429 19.57 -21.39 25.83
C ALA A 429 20.48 -20.99 27.02
N GLY A 430 20.73 -21.90 27.95
CA GLY A 430 21.59 -21.68 29.08
C GLY A 430 23.08 -21.48 28.71
N GLU A 431 23.52 -21.97 27.57
CA GLU A 431 24.85 -21.79 27.02
C GLU A 431 24.93 -20.54 26.07
N GLY A 432 23.89 -19.71 26.01
CA GLY A 432 23.91 -18.45 25.26
C GLY A 432 23.24 -18.51 23.89
N GLY A 433 22.48 -19.56 23.63
CA GLY A 433 21.75 -19.79 22.37
C GLY A 433 22.32 -20.95 21.57
N GLY A 434 21.57 -21.39 20.54
CA GLY A 434 21.99 -22.49 19.69
C GLY A 434 20.97 -22.93 18.66
N VAL A 435 21.46 -23.66 17.67
CA VAL A 435 20.66 -24.32 16.65
C VAL A 435 20.40 -25.76 17.09
N ILE A 436 19.17 -26.08 17.43
CA ILE A 436 18.71 -27.43 17.75
C ILE A 436 18.56 -28.21 16.46
N VAL A 437 19.31 -29.25 16.27
CA VAL A 437 19.37 -30.01 15.03
C VAL A 437 18.69 -31.36 15.20
N ILE A 438 17.65 -31.56 14.40
CA ILE A 438 16.98 -32.85 14.22
C ILE A 438 17.67 -33.54 13.05
N PRO A 439 18.54 -34.51 13.32
CA PRO A 439 19.25 -35.25 12.27
C PRO A 439 18.32 -36.25 11.58
N GLN A 440 18.87 -37.00 10.61
CA GLN A 440 18.12 -38.08 9.95
C GLN A 440 17.52 -39.05 10.95
N GLY A 441 16.23 -39.35 10.84
CA GLY A 441 15.44 -40.17 11.77
C GLY A 441 14.14 -39.53 12.16
N THR A 442 13.32 -40.25 12.92
CA THR A 442 12.01 -39.73 13.38
C THR A 442 12.02 -39.59 14.90
N PHE A 443 11.70 -38.42 15.38
CA PHE A 443 11.69 -38.05 16.81
C PHE A 443 10.28 -37.70 17.25
N LEU A 444 9.67 -38.59 18.05
CA LEU A 444 8.30 -38.41 18.55
C LEU A 444 8.29 -37.48 19.76
N SER A 445 7.45 -36.45 19.74
CA SER A 445 7.38 -35.43 20.80
C SER A 445 5.96 -34.88 21.03
N GLY A 446 5.69 -34.46 22.23
CA GLY A 446 4.67 -33.47 22.56
C GLY A 446 5.19 -32.04 22.39
N ALA A 447 4.59 -31.08 23.09
CA ALA A 447 4.90 -29.66 22.94
C ALA A 447 6.36 -29.32 23.32
N LEU A 448 7.02 -28.59 22.42
CA LEU A 448 8.37 -28.03 22.62
C LEU A 448 8.29 -26.50 22.67
N PHE A 449 9.04 -25.89 23.60
CA PHE A 449 9.08 -24.45 23.83
C PHE A 449 10.49 -23.91 23.57
N PHE A 450 10.63 -23.12 22.54
CA PHE A 450 11.90 -22.48 22.19
C PHE A 450 12.18 -21.29 23.12
N ARG A 451 13.46 -20.94 23.26
CA ARG A 451 13.96 -19.94 24.17
C ARG A 451 14.69 -18.82 23.41
N PRO A 452 14.92 -17.64 24.00
CA PRO A 452 15.73 -16.61 23.36
C PRO A 452 17.07 -17.14 22.85
N GLY A 453 17.38 -16.84 21.59
CA GLY A 453 18.60 -17.26 20.89
C GLY A 453 18.62 -18.73 20.46
N THR A 454 17.53 -19.49 20.60
CA THR A 454 17.46 -20.86 20.11
C THR A 454 16.70 -20.95 18.80
N HIS A 455 17.14 -21.83 17.90
CA HIS A 455 16.59 -22.03 16.56
C HIS A 455 16.37 -23.52 16.31
N LEU A 456 15.50 -23.88 15.35
CA LEU A 456 15.23 -25.27 14.96
C LEU A 456 15.70 -25.51 13.53
N TYR A 457 16.53 -26.55 13.36
CA TYR A 457 16.97 -27.00 12.05
C TYR A 457 16.71 -28.50 11.85
N LEU A 458 15.99 -28.86 10.78
CA LEU A 458 15.70 -30.25 10.45
C LEU A 458 16.55 -30.65 9.23
N GLU A 459 17.43 -31.62 9.41
CA GLU A 459 18.23 -32.16 8.31
C GLU A 459 17.33 -32.92 7.32
N GLU A 460 17.81 -33.10 6.10
CA GLU A 460 17.11 -33.93 5.11
C GLU A 460 16.95 -35.34 5.63
N GLY A 461 15.74 -35.89 5.65
CA GLY A 461 15.39 -37.15 6.27
C GLY A 461 15.18 -37.10 7.78
N GLY A 462 15.37 -35.94 8.42
CA GLY A 462 15.02 -35.72 9.80
C GLY A 462 13.54 -35.36 9.95
N ALA A 463 12.84 -35.94 10.91
CA ALA A 463 11.43 -35.69 11.18
C ALA A 463 11.15 -35.50 12.67
N LEU A 464 10.57 -34.36 13.01
CA LEU A 464 9.92 -34.11 14.30
C LEU A 464 8.45 -34.51 14.16
N LYS A 465 8.03 -35.58 14.87
CA LYS A 465 6.68 -36.12 14.78
C LYS A 465 5.89 -35.83 16.04
N GLY A 466 4.64 -35.35 15.90
CA GLY A 466 3.75 -35.08 17.02
C GLY A 466 3.20 -36.34 17.69
N SER A 467 3.01 -36.29 18.99
CA SER A 467 2.32 -37.33 19.75
C SER A 467 0.84 -37.40 19.38
N GLU A 468 0.29 -38.62 19.41
CA GLU A 468 -1.16 -38.85 19.25
C GLU A 468 -1.95 -38.61 20.55
N TYR A 469 -1.25 -38.40 21.67
CA TYR A 469 -1.89 -38.22 22.97
C TYR A 469 -1.94 -36.74 23.32
N ILE A 470 -3.13 -36.18 23.47
CA ILE A 470 -3.33 -34.78 23.83
C ILE A 470 -2.72 -34.41 25.19
N ALA A 471 -2.56 -35.40 26.09
CA ALA A 471 -1.90 -35.20 27.39
C ALA A 471 -0.42 -34.76 27.29
N ASP A 472 0.25 -35.00 26.15
CA ASP A 472 1.62 -34.54 25.88
C ASP A 472 1.68 -33.04 25.49
N PHE A 473 0.52 -32.38 25.41
CA PHE A 473 0.41 -30.97 25.09
C PHE A 473 -0.24 -30.21 26.26
N PRO A 474 0.49 -29.39 26.99
CA PRO A 474 -0.04 -28.67 28.15
C PRO A 474 -1.09 -27.63 27.73
N LEU A 475 -2.09 -27.40 28.62
CA LEU A 475 -3.07 -26.34 28.49
C LEU A 475 -2.45 -25.00 28.89
N LEU A 476 -2.52 -24.03 27.97
CA LEU A 476 -1.99 -22.68 28.15
C LEU A 476 -3.10 -21.64 27.96
N THR A 477 -2.86 -20.43 28.45
CA THR A 477 -3.55 -19.26 27.92
C THR A 477 -2.98 -18.98 26.55
N THR A 478 -3.80 -18.99 25.52
CA THR A 478 -3.37 -18.85 24.13
C THR A 478 -4.45 -18.18 23.29
N ARG A 479 -4.23 -18.04 22.01
CA ARG A 479 -5.14 -17.43 21.05
C ARG A 479 -5.71 -18.49 20.10
N ILE A 480 -7.02 -18.56 19.94
CA ILE A 480 -7.71 -19.41 18.95
C ILE A 480 -8.95 -18.68 18.45
N GLU A 481 -9.18 -18.71 17.13
CA GLU A 481 -10.38 -18.13 16.49
C GLU A 481 -10.67 -16.69 16.94
N GLY A 482 -9.63 -15.83 16.95
CA GLY A 482 -9.75 -14.43 17.30
C GLY A 482 -10.09 -14.16 18.78
N GLN A 483 -9.90 -15.13 19.67
CA GLN A 483 -10.21 -15.02 21.09
C GLN A 483 -9.08 -15.58 21.97
N THR A 484 -8.79 -14.92 23.07
CA THR A 484 -7.90 -15.45 24.11
C THR A 484 -8.64 -16.49 24.93
N CYS A 485 -8.09 -17.68 25.03
CA CYS A 485 -8.73 -18.80 25.74
C CYS A 485 -7.69 -19.76 26.33
N ARG A 486 -8.17 -20.71 27.13
CA ARG A 486 -7.37 -21.86 27.57
C ARG A 486 -7.44 -22.96 26.51
N TYR A 487 -6.30 -23.27 25.90
CA TYR A 487 -6.22 -24.32 24.88
C TYR A 487 -4.84 -24.97 24.87
N PHE A 488 -4.66 -26.04 24.10
CA PHE A 488 -3.44 -26.84 24.05
C PHE A 488 -2.31 -26.11 23.33
N ALA A 489 -1.07 -26.31 23.83
CA ALA A 489 0.13 -25.86 23.17
C ALA A 489 0.28 -26.48 21.78
N ALA A 490 1.03 -25.84 20.89
CA ALA A 490 1.45 -26.43 19.63
C ALA A 490 2.59 -27.44 19.80
N LEU A 491 2.90 -28.21 18.77
CA LEU A 491 4.10 -29.06 18.77
C LEU A 491 5.37 -28.19 18.89
N VAL A 492 5.46 -27.12 18.13
CA VAL A 492 6.54 -26.12 18.20
C VAL A 492 5.97 -24.79 18.66
N ASN A 493 6.50 -24.25 19.75
CA ASN A 493 6.06 -22.97 20.32
C ASN A 493 7.24 -22.00 20.41
N ALA A 494 7.08 -20.80 19.86
CA ALA A 494 7.96 -19.66 20.00
C ALA A 494 7.15 -18.48 20.56
N ASP A 495 7.50 -17.98 21.72
CA ASP A 495 6.78 -16.89 22.37
C ASP A 495 7.76 -15.84 22.92
N GLY A 496 7.58 -14.59 22.51
CA GLY A 496 8.41 -13.46 22.92
C GLY A 496 9.87 -13.52 22.43
N LEU A 497 10.09 -14.14 21.26
CA LEU A 497 11.43 -14.33 20.72
C LEU A 497 11.75 -13.27 19.66
N ASP A 498 13.03 -12.87 19.60
CA ASP A 498 13.57 -12.05 18.52
C ASP A 498 14.60 -12.87 17.72
N GLY A 499 14.41 -12.97 16.40
CA GLY A 499 15.31 -13.68 15.50
C GLY A 499 15.11 -15.20 15.42
N PHE A 500 13.97 -15.76 15.85
CA PHE A 500 13.72 -17.20 15.76
C PHE A 500 13.76 -17.71 14.33
N THR A 501 14.50 -18.80 14.09
CA THR A 501 14.58 -19.44 12.79
C THR A 501 14.16 -20.91 12.88
N LEU A 502 13.21 -21.31 12.00
CA LEU A 502 12.81 -22.69 11.74
C LEU A 502 13.21 -23.04 10.31
N ALA A 503 14.15 -23.94 10.12
CA ALA A 503 14.74 -24.16 8.80
C ALA A 503 15.12 -25.62 8.54
N GLY A 504 15.48 -25.89 7.29
CA GLY A 504 16.03 -27.17 6.85
C GLY A 504 15.08 -27.95 5.95
N LYS A 505 15.60 -28.99 5.31
CA LYS A 505 14.86 -29.83 4.35
C LYS A 505 14.14 -31.03 4.98
N GLY A 506 14.08 -31.06 6.31
CA GLY A 506 13.37 -32.08 7.05
C GLY A 506 11.89 -31.79 7.18
N THR A 507 11.23 -32.56 8.05
CA THR A 507 9.77 -32.55 8.19
C THR A 507 9.35 -32.30 9.63
N ILE A 508 8.35 -31.45 9.84
CA ILE A 508 7.51 -31.45 11.03
C ILE A 508 6.20 -32.11 10.66
N ASP A 509 5.93 -33.26 11.23
CA ASP A 509 4.73 -34.07 11.00
C ASP A 509 3.83 -34.00 12.22
N GLY A 510 2.67 -33.38 12.09
CA GLY A 510 1.71 -33.25 13.18
C GLY A 510 1.04 -34.56 13.60
N ASN A 511 1.19 -35.62 12.76
CA ASN A 511 0.62 -36.95 13.04
C ASN A 511 -0.91 -36.88 13.35
N GLY A 512 -1.62 -36.06 12.57
CA GLY A 512 -2.99 -35.64 12.86
C GLY A 512 -4.09 -36.68 12.72
N PHE A 513 -3.80 -37.84 12.14
CA PHE A 513 -4.82 -38.83 11.71
C PHE A 513 -5.77 -39.23 12.84
N HIS A 514 -5.26 -39.58 14.01
CA HIS A 514 -6.06 -39.95 15.15
C HIS A 514 -6.98 -38.82 15.60
N TYR A 515 -6.47 -37.60 15.69
CA TYR A 515 -7.24 -36.41 16.03
C TYR A 515 -8.35 -36.10 15.02
N TRP A 516 -8.12 -36.37 13.72
CA TRP A 516 -9.13 -36.16 12.67
C TRP A 516 -10.26 -37.19 12.75
N GLU A 517 -9.91 -38.46 13.02
CA GLU A 517 -10.93 -39.51 13.26
C GLU A 517 -11.83 -39.13 14.43
N GLU A 518 -11.25 -38.75 15.57
CA GLU A 518 -11.98 -38.29 16.75
C GLU A 518 -12.86 -37.08 16.47
N PHE A 519 -12.34 -36.08 15.74
CA PHE A 519 -13.09 -34.91 15.34
C PHE A 519 -14.35 -35.25 14.52
N TRP A 520 -14.18 -36.06 13.48
CA TRP A 520 -15.30 -36.43 12.61
C TRP A 520 -16.30 -37.31 13.33
N LEU A 521 -15.84 -38.19 14.21
CA LEU A 521 -16.73 -39.02 15.05
C LEU A 521 -17.57 -38.15 16.00
N ARG A 522 -16.96 -37.18 16.67
CA ARG A 522 -17.65 -36.19 17.50
C ARG A 522 -18.66 -35.41 16.69
N ARG A 523 -18.31 -34.96 15.49
CA ARG A 523 -19.19 -34.21 14.60
C ARG A 523 -20.40 -35.01 14.14
N GLN A 524 -20.25 -36.33 13.99
CA GLN A 524 -21.38 -37.23 13.71
C GLN A 524 -22.33 -37.33 14.91
N TRP A 525 -21.80 -37.37 16.13
CA TRP A 525 -22.63 -37.48 17.34
C TRP A 525 -23.28 -36.18 17.74
N ASN A 526 -22.57 -35.07 17.55
CA ASN A 526 -23.04 -33.73 17.84
C ASN A 526 -22.71 -32.79 16.67
N PRO A 527 -23.58 -32.62 15.68
CA PRO A 527 -23.38 -31.74 14.54
C PRO A 527 -23.18 -30.27 14.92
N GLN A 528 -23.55 -29.89 16.16
CA GLN A 528 -23.41 -28.51 16.66
C GLN A 528 -22.08 -28.26 17.41
N CYS A 529 -21.22 -29.27 17.54
CA CYS A 529 -19.93 -29.08 18.18
C CYS A 529 -19.09 -28.05 17.41
N THR A 530 -18.34 -27.24 18.15
CA THR A 530 -17.40 -26.24 17.60
C THR A 530 -16.09 -26.91 17.17
N ASN A 531 -15.21 -26.18 16.51
CA ASN A 531 -13.88 -26.68 16.17
C ASN A 531 -13.00 -26.92 17.41
N LYS A 532 -13.33 -26.28 18.54
CA LYS A 532 -12.58 -26.36 19.82
C LYS A 532 -13.07 -27.49 20.75
N ASP A 533 -14.25 -28.03 20.49
CA ASP A 533 -14.81 -29.11 21.35
C ASP A 533 -14.03 -30.41 21.20
N GLU A 534 -13.38 -30.63 20.04
CA GLU A 534 -12.40 -31.69 19.89
C GLU A 534 -10.99 -31.13 20.14
N GLN A 535 -10.26 -31.79 21.01
CA GLN A 535 -8.98 -31.35 21.50
C GLN A 535 -7.88 -31.74 20.54
N ARG A 536 -7.26 -30.75 19.87
CA ARG A 536 -6.27 -30.94 18.82
C ARG A 536 -5.16 -29.87 18.94
N PRO A 537 -3.86 -30.25 18.98
CA PRO A 537 -2.79 -29.27 19.01
C PRO A 537 -2.59 -28.66 17.61
N ARG A 538 -2.13 -27.41 17.56
CA ARG A 538 -1.56 -26.81 16.37
C ARG A 538 -0.17 -27.36 16.08
N LEU A 539 0.34 -27.18 14.86
CA LEU A 539 1.69 -27.64 14.54
C LEU A 539 2.75 -26.63 15.01
N VAL A 540 2.65 -25.39 14.57
CA VAL A 540 3.59 -24.31 14.92
C VAL A 540 2.81 -23.11 15.46
N TYR A 541 3.19 -22.60 16.61
CA TYR A 541 2.63 -21.37 17.18
C TYR A 541 3.75 -20.36 17.45
N ILE A 542 3.64 -19.19 16.83
CA ILE A 542 4.59 -18.07 16.95
C ILE A 542 3.82 -16.90 17.51
N SER A 543 4.13 -16.47 18.73
CA SER A 543 3.42 -15.39 19.41
C SER A 543 4.38 -14.36 19.99
N ASN A 544 4.01 -13.07 19.91
CA ASN A 544 4.79 -11.96 20.46
C ASN A 544 6.27 -11.94 19.98
N CYS A 545 6.51 -12.39 18.74
CA CYS A 545 7.85 -12.58 18.19
C CYS A 545 8.19 -11.49 17.16
N HIS A 546 9.49 -11.21 17.04
CA HIS A 546 10.06 -10.32 16.04
C HIS A 546 11.09 -11.05 15.17
N ASN A 547 11.25 -10.66 13.90
CA ASN A 547 12.29 -11.17 12.99
C ASN A 547 12.32 -12.71 12.85
N VAL A 548 11.18 -13.32 12.61
CA VAL A 548 11.06 -14.77 12.46
C VAL A 548 11.25 -15.20 11.02
N THR A 549 12.00 -16.29 10.81
CA THR A 549 12.16 -16.93 9.50
C THR A 549 11.80 -18.40 9.56
N VAL A 550 10.85 -18.82 8.70
CA VAL A 550 10.52 -20.24 8.46
C VAL A 550 10.88 -20.54 7.01
N GLN A 551 11.80 -21.48 6.75
CA GLN A 551 12.32 -21.69 5.41
C GLN A 551 12.62 -23.15 5.08
N ASP A 552 12.38 -23.56 3.82
CA ASP A 552 12.67 -24.86 3.20
C ASP A 552 11.98 -26.07 3.84
N VAL A 553 11.34 -25.91 4.99
CA VAL A 553 10.81 -27.00 5.82
C VAL A 553 9.50 -27.56 5.26
N ARG A 554 9.26 -28.84 5.50
CA ARG A 554 8.00 -29.53 5.23
C ARG A 554 7.16 -29.55 6.51
N LEU A 555 6.00 -28.97 6.48
CA LEU A 555 5.02 -28.88 7.57
C LEU A 555 3.79 -29.67 7.15
N ILE A 556 3.58 -30.85 7.74
CA ILE A 556 2.56 -31.78 7.26
C ILE A 556 1.67 -32.34 8.37
N ASN A 557 0.49 -32.79 7.96
CA ASN A 557 -0.46 -33.54 8.79
C ASN A 557 -0.78 -32.88 10.13
N SER A 558 -0.96 -31.56 10.14
CA SER A 558 -1.33 -30.86 11.38
C SER A 558 -2.69 -31.34 11.91
N PRO A 559 -2.81 -31.62 13.22
CA PRO A 559 -4.11 -31.97 13.80
C PRO A 559 -5.15 -30.84 13.73
N PHE A 560 -4.69 -29.59 13.80
CA PHE A 560 -5.46 -28.36 13.72
C PHE A 560 -4.72 -27.35 12.81
N TRP A 561 -4.79 -26.04 13.04
CA TRP A 561 -4.06 -25.04 12.27
C TRP A 561 -2.56 -25.37 12.16
N THR A 562 -2.01 -25.26 10.96
CA THR A 562 -0.62 -25.69 10.72
C THR A 562 0.35 -24.66 11.28
N ASN A 563 0.23 -23.41 10.88
CA ASN A 563 1.00 -22.29 11.45
C ASN A 563 0.05 -21.24 11.96
N HIS A 564 0.27 -20.78 13.18
CA HIS A 564 -0.47 -19.68 13.75
C HIS A 564 0.47 -18.60 14.24
N LEU A 565 0.38 -17.42 13.66
CA LEU A 565 1.09 -16.21 14.05
C LEU A 565 0.17 -15.34 14.89
N TYR A 566 0.62 -14.88 16.04
CA TYR A 566 -0.13 -13.95 16.88
C TYR A 566 0.76 -12.82 17.37
N ASN A 567 0.30 -11.56 17.23
CA ASN A 567 0.98 -10.36 17.73
C ASN A 567 2.50 -10.36 17.41
N SER A 568 2.83 -10.65 16.15
CA SER A 568 4.21 -10.82 15.68
C SER A 568 4.48 -10.00 14.44
N ASP A 569 5.73 -9.61 14.22
CA ASP A 569 6.13 -8.82 13.07
C ASP A 569 7.46 -9.27 12.46
N HIS A 570 7.72 -8.81 11.22
CA HIS A 570 8.88 -9.21 10.42
C HIS A 570 8.99 -10.74 10.30
N VAL A 571 7.88 -11.39 9.97
CA VAL A 571 7.80 -12.85 9.82
C VAL A 571 7.89 -13.26 8.36
N ARG A 572 8.81 -14.17 8.02
CA ARG A 572 8.98 -14.68 6.65
C ARG A 572 8.77 -16.19 6.57
N TYR A 573 7.99 -16.62 5.58
CA TYR A 573 7.90 -18.00 5.12
C TYR A 573 8.50 -18.09 3.72
N LEU A 574 9.60 -18.84 3.55
CA LEU A 574 10.35 -18.91 2.31
C LEU A 574 10.45 -20.37 1.83
N ASP A 575 9.91 -20.68 0.64
CA ASP A 575 9.98 -22.00 0.00
C ASP A 575 9.50 -23.17 0.89
N CYS A 576 8.54 -22.95 1.76
CA CYS A 576 7.97 -23.98 2.62
C CYS A 576 7.00 -24.87 1.86
N TYR A 577 6.95 -26.16 2.24
CA TYR A 577 5.96 -27.12 1.78
C TYR A 577 4.95 -27.43 2.88
N ILE A 578 3.70 -26.98 2.74
CA ILE A 578 2.65 -27.13 3.74
C ILE A 578 1.53 -28.02 3.17
N TYR A 579 1.27 -29.14 3.86
CA TYR A 579 0.38 -30.13 3.32
C TYR A 579 -0.45 -30.86 4.39
N SER A 580 -1.71 -31.12 4.08
CA SER A 580 -2.53 -32.12 4.75
C SER A 580 -3.39 -32.88 3.71
N PRO A 581 -3.77 -34.13 3.99
CA PRO A 581 -4.59 -34.92 3.07
C PRO A 581 -5.92 -34.23 2.76
N THR A 582 -6.24 -34.16 1.48
CA THR A 582 -7.47 -33.59 0.95
C THR A 582 -8.43 -34.64 0.44
N GLU A 583 -7.98 -35.89 0.35
CA GLU A 583 -8.77 -37.08 -0.03
C GLU A 583 -8.76 -38.10 1.11
N GLY A 584 -9.75 -38.97 1.12
CA GLY A 584 -9.91 -39.97 2.18
C GLY A 584 -10.33 -39.33 3.50
N LEU A 585 -9.60 -39.59 4.58
CA LEU A 585 -9.79 -38.93 5.88
C LEU A 585 -9.29 -37.48 5.82
N LYS A 586 -10.21 -36.55 5.74
CA LYS A 586 -9.90 -35.11 5.62
C LYS A 586 -9.42 -34.51 6.93
N ALA A 587 -8.36 -33.73 6.86
CA ALA A 587 -7.84 -32.95 7.98
C ALA A 587 -8.73 -31.74 8.25
N PRO A 588 -9.51 -31.68 9.33
CA PRO A 588 -10.42 -30.55 9.59
C PRO A 588 -9.66 -29.36 10.17
N SER A 589 -10.01 -28.15 9.73
CA SER A 589 -9.39 -26.90 10.18
C SER A 589 -7.86 -26.92 10.12
N SER A 590 -7.32 -27.34 8.98
CA SER A 590 -5.87 -27.49 8.78
C SER A 590 -5.29 -26.33 8.00
N ASP A 591 -5.78 -25.11 8.25
CA ASP A 591 -5.31 -23.87 7.65
C ASP A 591 -3.77 -23.84 7.60
N ALA A 592 -3.20 -23.43 6.45
CA ALA A 592 -1.74 -23.51 6.31
C ALA A 592 -1.03 -22.42 7.12
N ILE A 593 -1.50 -21.17 7.04
CA ILE A 593 -0.96 -20.05 7.82
C ILE A 593 -2.11 -19.13 8.25
N ASP A 594 -2.31 -19.06 9.57
CA ASP A 594 -3.20 -18.08 10.22
C ASP A 594 -2.39 -16.89 10.72
N ILE A 595 -2.78 -15.67 10.33
CA ILE A 595 -2.14 -14.41 10.70
C ILE A 595 -3.12 -13.65 11.58
N ASP A 596 -2.78 -13.46 12.87
CA ASP A 596 -3.66 -12.88 13.89
C ASP A 596 -2.96 -11.71 14.58
N VAL A 597 -3.41 -10.48 14.35
CA VAL A 597 -2.84 -9.23 14.89
C VAL A 597 -1.34 -9.06 14.53
N CYS A 598 -1.00 -9.29 13.27
CA CYS A 598 0.39 -9.27 12.80
C CYS A 598 0.61 -8.22 11.72
N HIS A 599 1.86 -7.79 11.58
CA HIS A 599 2.26 -6.89 10.50
C HIS A 599 3.67 -7.24 9.99
N GLU A 600 4.05 -6.69 8.82
CA GLU A 600 5.28 -7.05 8.11
C GLU A 600 5.44 -8.56 7.96
N VAL A 601 4.50 -9.20 7.23
CA VAL A 601 4.53 -10.64 6.96
C VAL A 601 4.80 -10.89 5.47
N LEU A 602 5.81 -11.71 5.17
CA LEU A 602 6.16 -12.14 3.82
C LEU A 602 6.00 -13.65 3.69
N ILE A 603 5.24 -14.07 2.68
CA ILE A 603 5.11 -15.49 2.29
C ILE A 603 5.54 -15.58 0.83
N ASP A 604 6.67 -16.26 0.55
CA ASP A 604 7.27 -16.31 -0.77
C ASP A 604 7.68 -17.72 -1.15
N GLY A 605 7.33 -18.15 -2.38
CA GLY A 605 7.76 -19.42 -2.95
C GLY A 605 7.13 -20.67 -2.32
N CYS A 606 6.14 -20.55 -1.45
CA CYS A 606 5.56 -21.67 -0.71
C CYS A 606 4.59 -22.50 -1.57
N TYR A 607 4.58 -23.81 -1.32
CA TYR A 607 3.51 -24.71 -1.76
C TYR A 607 2.57 -25.01 -0.61
N MET A 608 1.26 -24.83 -0.83
CA MET A 608 0.23 -25.08 0.16
C MET A 608 -0.89 -25.93 -0.42
N SER A 609 -1.16 -27.07 0.20
CA SER A 609 -2.29 -27.93 -0.15
C SER A 609 -2.87 -28.53 1.14
N VAL A 610 -3.96 -27.96 1.61
CA VAL A 610 -4.57 -28.26 2.91
C VAL A 610 -6.09 -28.34 2.80
N ASN A 611 -6.74 -28.95 3.79
CA ASN A 611 -8.17 -29.11 3.77
C ASN A 611 -8.92 -27.95 4.47
N ASP A 612 -8.32 -26.78 4.49
CA ASP A 612 -8.95 -25.50 4.89
C ASP A 612 -8.23 -24.34 4.15
N ASP A 613 -8.21 -23.12 4.70
CA ASP A 613 -7.65 -21.94 4.04
C ASP A 613 -6.11 -22.02 3.91
N ALA A 614 -5.55 -21.53 2.79
CA ALA A 614 -4.10 -21.44 2.63
C ALA A 614 -3.54 -20.33 3.52
N VAL A 615 -4.07 -19.12 3.39
CA VAL A 615 -3.74 -17.99 4.27
C VAL A 615 -5.03 -17.39 4.80
N ALA A 616 -5.18 -17.40 6.12
CA ALA A 616 -6.33 -16.83 6.80
C ALA A 616 -5.90 -15.68 7.72
N ILE A 617 -6.59 -14.55 7.60
CA ILE A 617 -6.31 -13.34 8.39
C ILE A 617 -7.32 -13.27 9.55
N LYS A 618 -6.80 -13.13 10.76
CA LYS A 618 -7.58 -13.08 12.00
C LYS A 618 -7.30 -11.74 12.70
N GLY A 619 -7.88 -11.46 13.86
CA GLY A 619 -7.66 -10.20 14.58
C GLY A 619 -8.62 -9.97 15.73
N GLY A 620 -9.74 -10.67 15.76
CA GLY A 620 -10.74 -10.56 16.81
C GLY A 620 -12.13 -11.02 16.39
N LYS A 621 -12.96 -11.38 17.37
CA LYS A 621 -14.33 -11.89 17.17
C LYS A 621 -15.25 -11.36 18.24
N GLY A 622 -16.46 -11.00 17.83
CA GLY A 622 -17.56 -10.61 18.71
C GLY A 622 -17.91 -9.13 18.63
N THR A 623 -19.05 -8.81 19.22
CA THR A 623 -19.65 -7.48 19.12
C THR A 623 -18.80 -6.37 19.73
N TRP A 624 -17.97 -6.68 20.71
CA TRP A 624 -17.08 -5.77 21.43
C TRP A 624 -15.60 -6.00 21.10
N ALA A 625 -15.31 -6.74 20.03
CA ALA A 625 -13.96 -7.16 19.70
C ALA A 625 -13.00 -5.98 19.40
N ASP A 626 -13.49 -4.87 18.86
CA ASP A 626 -12.75 -3.65 18.59
C ASP A 626 -12.31 -2.87 19.86
N GLN A 627 -12.83 -3.23 21.02
CA GLN A 627 -12.48 -2.63 22.32
C GLN A 627 -11.60 -3.54 23.18
N ALA A 628 -11.36 -4.78 22.77
CA ALA A 628 -10.54 -5.73 23.51
C ALA A 628 -9.05 -5.51 23.19
N PRO A 629 -8.19 -5.29 24.19
CA PRO A 629 -6.79 -4.91 23.98
C PRO A 629 -5.91 -5.99 23.34
N GLU A 630 -6.33 -7.25 23.42
CA GLU A 630 -5.66 -8.39 22.79
C GLU A 630 -5.99 -8.55 21.30
N ASN A 631 -6.96 -7.79 20.79
CA ASN A 631 -7.35 -7.75 19.39
C ASN A 631 -6.69 -6.58 18.67
N GLY A 632 -6.57 -6.67 17.34
CA GLY A 632 -5.96 -5.59 16.61
C GLY A 632 -5.98 -5.79 15.08
N PRO A 633 -5.36 -4.84 14.37
CA PRO A 633 -5.27 -4.88 12.92
C PRO A 633 -4.19 -5.85 12.43
N ASN A 634 -4.35 -6.26 11.16
CA ASN A 634 -3.26 -6.84 10.37
C ASN A 634 -2.95 -5.90 9.20
N PHE A 635 -1.67 -5.68 8.93
CA PHE A 635 -1.28 -4.81 7.82
C PHE A 635 0.11 -5.16 7.28
N HIS A 636 0.40 -4.72 6.05
CA HIS A 636 1.64 -5.00 5.34
C HIS A 636 1.91 -6.51 5.23
N ILE A 637 1.01 -7.21 4.54
CA ILE A 637 1.14 -8.65 4.29
C ILE A 637 1.35 -8.86 2.79
N LEU A 638 2.47 -9.48 2.43
CA LEU A 638 2.80 -9.82 1.04
C LEU A 638 2.89 -11.34 0.88
N ILE A 639 2.02 -11.88 0.03
CA ILE A 639 1.97 -13.29 -0.36
C ILE A 639 2.28 -13.36 -1.84
N GLN A 640 3.40 -14.00 -2.21
CA GLN A 640 3.81 -13.99 -3.61
C GLN A 640 4.51 -15.27 -4.05
N ASN A 641 4.52 -15.49 -5.38
CA ASN A 641 5.25 -16.59 -6.03
C ASN A 641 4.89 -17.98 -5.48
N CYS A 642 3.68 -18.14 -4.93
CA CYS A 642 3.23 -19.36 -4.30
C CYS A 642 2.44 -20.22 -5.28
N ARG A 643 2.38 -21.53 -4.98
CA ARG A 643 1.56 -22.50 -5.68
C ARG A 643 0.60 -23.16 -4.71
N TYR A 644 -0.67 -23.12 -5.05
CA TYR A 644 -1.71 -23.72 -4.24
C TYR A 644 -2.28 -24.99 -4.89
N GLY A 645 -2.23 -26.09 -4.14
CA GLY A 645 -2.91 -27.34 -4.51
C GLY A 645 -4.39 -27.25 -4.21
N VAL A 646 -4.90 -28.15 -3.35
CA VAL A 646 -6.28 -28.08 -2.84
C VAL A 646 -6.32 -27.19 -1.61
N VAL A 647 -7.14 -26.13 -1.62
CA VAL A 647 -7.38 -25.24 -0.47
C VAL A 647 -8.83 -24.75 -0.47
N HIS A 648 -9.35 -24.36 0.70
CA HIS A 648 -10.69 -23.77 0.78
C HIS A 648 -10.65 -22.30 0.32
N GLY A 649 -9.70 -21.49 0.76
CA GLY A 649 -9.47 -20.13 0.33
C GLY A 649 -7.97 -19.90 0.07
N CYS A 650 -7.61 -19.24 -1.04
CA CYS A 650 -6.21 -18.87 -1.27
C CYS A 650 -5.80 -17.73 -0.32
N LEU A 651 -6.67 -16.72 -0.21
CA LEU A 651 -6.59 -15.64 0.76
C LEU A 651 -8.00 -15.43 1.37
N THR A 652 -8.08 -15.62 2.67
CA THR A 652 -9.31 -15.46 3.43
C THR A 652 -9.14 -14.36 4.48
N LEU A 653 -9.96 -13.31 4.40
CA LEU A 653 -10.04 -12.29 5.44
C LEU A 653 -11.18 -12.66 6.38
N GLY A 654 -10.84 -12.94 7.63
CA GLY A 654 -11.79 -13.42 8.62
C GLY A 654 -11.88 -14.97 8.72
N SER A 655 -12.97 -15.46 9.29
CA SER A 655 -14.11 -14.71 9.81
C SER A 655 -13.83 -13.87 11.05
N GLU A 656 -12.85 -14.25 11.84
CA GLU A 656 -12.48 -13.63 13.13
C GLU A 656 -11.40 -12.56 12.90
N SER A 657 -11.69 -11.53 12.10
CA SER A 657 -10.81 -10.39 11.86
C SER A 657 -11.54 -9.07 12.06
N LEU A 658 -10.80 -8.03 12.43
CA LEU A 658 -11.32 -6.69 12.69
C LEU A 658 -10.91 -5.70 11.61
N HIS A 659 -9.62 -5.50 11.41
CA HIS A 659 -9.10 -4.51 10.48
C HIS A 659 -7.89 -5.09 9.73
N ASP A 660 -8.06 -5.28 8.44
CA ASP A 660 -7.04 -5.82 7.55
C ASP A 660 -6.73 -4.79 6.47
N ARG A 661 -5.45 -4.40 6.35
CA ARG A 661 -5.02 -3.32 5.46
C ARG A 661 -3.71 -3.63 4.76
N ASN A 662 -3.55 -3.16 3.52
CA ASN A 662 -2.32 -3.32 2.73
C ASN A 662 -1.90 -4.79 2.62
N ILE A 663 -2.77 -5.59 2.03
CA ILE A 663 -2.55 -7.01 1.77
C ILE A 663 -2.41 -7.24 0.28
N VAL A 664 -1.36 -7.94 -0.13
CA VAL A 664 -1.09 -8.25 -1.54
C VAL A 664 -0.93 -9.76 -1.71
N LEU A 665 -1.77 -10.33 -2.59
CA LEU A 665 -1.65 -11.69 -3.10
C LEU A 665 -1.25 -11.60 -4.58
N ARG A 666 -0.04 -12.03 -4.95
CA ARG A 666 0.42 -11.88 -6.33
C ARG A 666 1.27 -13.04 -6.84
N ASN A 667 1.26 -13.23 -8.17
CA ASN A 667 2.04 -14.28 -8.85
C ASN A 667 1.70 -15.67 -8.30
N ILE A 668 0.42 -16.05 -8.32
CA ILE A 668 -0.05 -17.31 -7.73
C ILE A 668 -0.52 -18.26 -8.82
N GLU A 669 -0.07 -19.51 -8.71
CA GLU A 669 -0.59 -20.64 -9.48
C GLU A 669 -1.57 -21.44 -8.61
N VAL A 670 -2.80 -21.65 -9.09
CA VAL A 670 -3.86 -22.35 -8.37
C VAL A 670 -4.23 -23.63 -9.12
N GLU A 671 -3.97 -24.77 -8.51
CA GLU A 671 -4.33 -26.07 -9.10
C GLU A 671 -5.82 -26.36 -8.95
N ASN A 672 -6.34 -26.25 -7.73
CA ASN A 672 -7.74 -26.50 -7.42
C ASN A 672 -8.15 -25.90 -6.07
N ALA A 673 -8.49 -24.62 -6.04
CA ALA A 673 -9.02 -23.98 -4.84
C ALA A 673 -10.56 -23.99 -4.83
N SER A 674 -11.15 -23.98 -3.65
CA SER A 674 -12.58 -23.70 -3.54
C SER A 674 -12.86 -22.21 -3.79
N ARG A 675 -11.97 -21.30 -3.32
CA ARG A 675 -12.10 -19.85 -3.49
C ARG A 675 -10.71 -19.21 -3.62
N VAL A 676 -10.62 -18.08 -4.35
CA VAL A 676 -9.36 -17.31 -4.41
C VAL A 676 -9.36 -16.21 -3.35
N LEU A 677 -10.28 -15.28 -3.41
CA LEU A 677 -10.44 -14.23 -2.40
C LEU A 677 -11.76 -14.44 -1.65
N TRP A 678 -11.66 -14.64 -0.34
CA TRP A 678 -12.82 -14.85 0.51
C TRP A 678 -12.89 -13.79 1.60
N LEU A 679 -13.89 -12.91 1.53
CA LEU A 679 -14.17 -11.89 2.52
C LEU A 679 -15.34 -12.37 3.39
N LYS A 680 -15.02 -12.92 4.57
CA LYS A 680 -16.01 -13.49 5.50
C LYS A 680 -16.56 -12.37 6.38
N MET A 681 -17.72 -11.82 6.02
CA MET A 681 -18.34 -10.71 6.74
C MET A 681 -19.24 -11.20 7.87
N ARG A 682 -18.83 -10.99 9.12
CA ARG A 682 -19.61 -11.40 10.32
C ARG A 682 -20.59 -10.31 10.74
N PRO A 683 -21.86 -10.63 10.92
CA PRO A 683 -22.83 -9.66 11.44
C PRO A 683 -22.66 -9.30 12.92
N ASP A 684 -21.86 -10.06 13.67
CA ASP A 684 -21.59 -9.88 15.11
C ASP A 684 -20.21 -9.30 15.41
N THR A 685 -19.50 -8.80 14.41
CA THR A 685 -18.13 -8.30 14.59
C THR A 685 -17.94 -7.06 13.72
N PRO A 686 -17.48 -5.92 14.25
CA PRO A 686 -17.16 -4.76 13.43
C PRO A 686 -15.88 -5.02 12.62
N GLN A 687 -16.03 -5.12 11.28
CA GLN A 687 -14.95 -5.51 10.37
C GLN A 687 -14.66 -4.42 9.36
N HIS A 688 -13.38 -4.18 9.10
CA HIS A 688 -12.92 -3.26 8.06
C HIS A 688 -11.79 -3.91 7.27
N TYR A 689 -12.05 -4.26 6.01
CA TYR A 689 -11.06 -4.81 5.07
C TYR A 689 -10.79 -3.77 3.99
N GLU A 690 -9.55 -3.31 3.89
CA GLU A 690 -9.21 -2.24 2.97
C GLU A 690 -7.84 -2.40 2.32
N TYR A 691 -7.69 -1.84 1.10
CA TYR A 691 -6.43 -1.84 0.38
C TYR A 691 -5.88 -3.26 0.18
N VAL A 692 -6.67 -4.11 -0.45
CA VAL A 692 -6.29 -5.50 -0.80
C VAL A 692 -6.10 -5.61 -2.30
N THR A 693 -4.96 -6.15 -2.73
CA THR A 693 -4.68 -6.38 -4.15
C THR A 693 -4.47 -7.87 -4.41
N VAL A 694 -5.19 -8.38 -5.41
CA VAL A 694 -5.04 -9.73 -5.97
C VAL A 694 -4.56 -9.56 -7.42
N ASP A 695 -3.29 -9.93 -7.69
CA ASP A 695 -2.61 -9.62 -8.94
C ASP A 695 -1.92 -10.84 -9.54
N ASN A 696 -2.08 -11.05 -10.85
CA ASN A 696 -1.44 -12.13 -11.59
C ASN A 696 -1.72 -13.52 -10.99
N ILE A 697 -2.99 -13.92 -11.03
CA ILE A 697 -3.48 -15.22 -10.56
C ILE A 697 -3.89 -16.07 -11.76
N ASN A 698 -3.39 -17.32 -11.80
CA ASN A 698 -3.69 -18.24 -12.88
C ASN A 698 -4.13 -19.59 -12.33
N GLY A 699 -5.00 -20.30 -13.04
CA GLY A 699 -5.36 -21.69 -12.72
C GLY A 699 -6.85 -21.95 -12.63
N LYS A 700 -7.27 -22.80 -11.65
CA LYS A 700 -8.65 -23.25 -11.49
C LYS A 700 -9.18 -23.04 -10.08
N THR A 701 -10.45 -22.66 -10.00
CA THR A 701 -11.11 -22.46 -8.70
C THR A 701 -12.62 -22.76 -8.76
N GLY A 702 -13.21 -23.06 -7.63
CA GLY A 702 -14.66 -23.09 -7.51
C GLY A 702 -15.28 -21.70 -7.65
N SER A 703 -14.84 -20.75 -6.80
CA SER A 703 -15.24 -19.34 -6.88
C SER A 703 -14.02 -18.43 -6.83
N PHE A 704 -14.05 -17.29 -7.56
CA PHE A 704 -12.93 -16.36 -7.52
C PHE A 704 -13.08 -15.37 -6.36
N LEU A 705 -14.10 -14.51 -6.39
CA LEU A 705 -14.44 -13.57 -5.29
C LEU A 705 -15.67 -14.06 -4.55
N VAL A 706 -15.54 -14.24 -3.24
CA VAL A 706 -16.70 -14.59 -2.38
C VAL A 706 -16.82 -13.56 -1.26
N VAL A 707 -17.98 -12.91 -1.20
CA VAL A 707 -18.36 -11.99 -0.12
C VAL A 707 -19.77 -12.34 0.34
N ARG A 708 -19.91 -12.88 1.55
CA ARG A 708 -21.22 -13.26 2.09
C ARG A 708 -21.24 -13.09 3.61
N PRO A 709 -22.43 -12.85 4.21
CA PRO A 709 -22.61 -12.91 5.65
C PRO A 709 -22.13 -14.26 6.21
N TRP A 710 -21.25 -14.22 7.22
CA TRP A 710 -20.72 -15.41 7.86
C TRP A 710 -21.34 -15.57 9.24
N THR A 711 -22.13 -16.59 9.44
CA THR A 711 -22.94 -16.79 10.66
C THR A 711 -22.56 -18.03 11.46
N GLN A 712 -21.47 -18.71 11.08
CA GLN A 712 -21.02 -19.87 11.84
C GLN A 712 -20.51 -19.43 13.22
N PHE A 713 -20.98 -20.11 14.26
CA PHE A 713 -20.67 -19.78 15.66
C PHE A 713 -20.99 -18.32 16.03
N PHE A 714 -22.09 -17.84 15.48
CA PHE A 714 -22.62 -16.50 15.67
C PHE A 714 -23.19 -16.35 17.09
N GLN A 715 -22.73 -15.32 17.80
CA GLN A 715 -23.19 -14.98 19.14
C GLN A 715 -23.31 -13.46 19.26
N PRO A 716 -24.41 -12.89 18.76
CA PRO A 716 -24.60 -11.44 18.83
C PRO A 716 -24.88 -11.00 20.25
N GLU A 717 -24.25 -9.92 20.66
CA GLU A 717 -24.57 -9.17 21.85
C GLU A 717 -25.23 -7.84 21.46
N GLU A 718 -26.00 -7.24 22.36
CA GLU A 718 -26.59 -5.92 22.10
C GLU A 718 -25.53 -4.83 22.19
N ARG A 719 -25.32 -4.10 21.08
CA ARG A 719 -24.47 -2.92 20.98
C ARG A 719 -25.08 -1.92 20.02
N ALA A 720 -25.61 -0.81 20.55
CA ALA A 720 -26.30 0.19 19.75
C ALA A 720 -25.36 1.00 18.83
N ASP A 721 -24.09 1.15 19.19
CA ASP A 721 -23.06 1.92 18.49
C ASP A 721 -22.04 1.05 17.74
N MET A 722 -22.39 -0.21 17.43
CA MET A 722 -21.48 -1.08 16.68
C MET A 722 -21.20 -0.46 15.30
N PRO A 723 -19.92 -0.26 14.94
CA PRO A 723 -19.56 0.27 13.62
C PRO A 723 -20.07 -0.61 12.49
N LEU A 724 -20.53 0.01 11.41
CA LEU A 724 -20.92 -0.71 10.20
C LEU A 724 -19.67 -1.30 9.55
N SER A 725 -19.67 -2.58 9.29
CA SER A 725 -18.58 -3.27 8.62
C SER A 725 -18.43 -2.81 7.17
N GLN A 726 -17.20 -2.83 6.64
CA GLN A 726 -16.97 -2.43 5.25
C GLN A 726 -15.77 -3.14 4.62
N CYS A 727 -15.86 -3.33 3.30
CA CYS A 727 -14.74 -3.68 2.45
C CYS A 727 -14.55 -2.58 1.42
N ASN A 728 -13.34 -2.03 1.29
CA ASN A 728 -13.07 -0.96 0.34
C ASN A 728 -11.66 -1.02 -0.27
N ASN A 729 -11.49 -0.39 -1.43
CA ASN A 729 -10.22 -0.39 -2.15
C ASN A 729 -9.67 -1.81 -2.43
N ILE A 730 -10.53 -2.66 -2.98
CA ILE A 730 -10.19 -4.05 -3.33
C ILE A 730 -9.89 -4.12 -4.83
N VAL A 731 -8.68 -4.51 -5.20
CA VAL A 731 -8.20 -4.53 -6.58
C VAL A 731 -7.93 -5.96 -7.02
N MET A 732 -8.56 -6.38 -8.12
CA MET A 732 -8.28 -7.64 -8.81
C MET A 732 -7.78 -7.33 -10.21
N THR A 733 -6.58 -7.77 -10.53
CA THR A 733 -5.95 -7.43 -11.82
C THR A 733 -5.11 -8.58 -12.37
N ASN A 734 -4.97 -8.64 -13.71
CA ASN A 734 -4.17 -9.66 -14.39
C ASN A 734 -4.59 -11.10 -14.05
N ILE A 735 -5.89 -11.39 -14.11
CA ILE A 735 -6.44 -12.70 -13.71
C ILE A 735 -6.71 -13.56 -14.96
N ARG A 736 -6.27 -14.82 -14.90
CA ARG A 736 -6.59 -15.85 -15.91
C ARG A 736 -7.01 -17.14 -15.22
N MET A 737 -8.31 -17.39 -15.13
CA MET A 737 -8.86 -18.48 -14.34
C MET A 737 -9.95 -19.26 -15.10
N ASP A 738 -9.99 -20.56 -14.85
CA ASP A 738 -11.20 -21.37 -15.06
C ASP A 738 -11.93 -21.45 -13.73
N CYS A 739 -13.15 -20.96 -13.62
CA CYS A 739 -13.92 -20.98 -12.39
C CYS A 739 -15.38 -21.42 -12.63
N ARG A 740 -15.98 -21.98 -11.61
CA ARG A 740 -17.43 -22.30 -11.64
C ARG A 740 -18.25 -21.03 -11.40
N ASN A 741 -17.74 -20.09 -10.58
CA ASN A 741 -18.39 -18.83 -10.30
C ASN A 741 -17.31 -17.75 -10.05
N PHE A 742 -17.18 -16.80 -10.98
CA PHE A 742 -16.21 -15.71 -10.82
C PHE A 742 -16.61 -14.75 -9.70
N PHE A 743 -17.92 -14.50 -9.52
CA PHE A 743 -18.41 -13.44 -8.65
C PHE A 743 -19.56 -13.96 -7.77
N ASP A 744 -19.24 -14.34 -6.55
CA ASP A 744 -20.18 -14.85 -5.55
C ASP A 744 -20.37 -13.81 -4.43
N VAL A 745 -21.01 -12.69 -4.76
CA VAL A 745 -21.19 -11.55 -3.87
C VAL A 745 -22.64 -11.43 -3.43
N GLY A 746 -22.84 -11.30 -2.11
CA GLY A 746 -24.11 -10.99 -1.49
C GLY A 746 -24.05 -9.67 -0.74
N THR A 747 -25.15 -8.93 -0.76
CA THR A 747 -25.30 -7.68 0.00
C THR A 747 -25.95 -7.92 1.36
N SER A 748 -25.74 -7.01 2.30
CA SER A 748 -26.33 -7.04 3.65
C SER A 748 -26.48 -5.61 4.18
N ASP A 749 -27.41 -5.41 5.09
CA ASP A 749 -27.55 -4.18 5.88
C ASP A 749 -26.46 -4.04 6.97
N LYS A 750 -25.60 -5.06 7.13
CA LYS A 750 -24.56 -5.13 8.15
C LYS A 750 -23.18 -4.76 7.63
N TYR A 751 -23.02 -4.59 6.30
CA TYR A 751 -21.75 -4.17 5.72
C TYR A 751 -21.94 -3.42 4.41
N ARG A 752 -20.93 -2.65 4.02
CA ARG A 752 -20.81 -1.98 2.73
C ARG A 752 -19.63 -2.54 1.93
N LEU A 753 -19.79 -2.61 0.61
CA LEU A 753 -18.79 -3.05 -0.35
C LEU A 753 -18.57 -1.91 -1.34
N LEU A 754 -17.39 -1.27 -1.31
CA LEU A 754 -17.16 -0.06 -2.10
C LEU A 754 -15.73 -0.02 -2.67
N ASP A 755 -15.55 0.73 -3.75
CA ASP A 755 -14.25 0.96 -4.40
C ASP A 755 -13.57 -0.34 -4.88
N PHE A 756 -14.34 -1.24 -5.52
CA PHE A 756 -13.78 -2.44 -6.12
C PHE A 756 -13.27 -2.15 -7.53
N THR A 757 -12.11 -2.69 -7.89
CA THR A 757 -11.51 -2.57 -9.23
C THR A 757 -11.27 -3.94 -9.82
N PHE A 758 -11.82 -4.17 -11.01
CA PHE A 758 -11.60 -5.35 -11.85
C PHE A 758 -10.91 -4.90 -13.12
N ARG A 759 -9.66 -5.36 -13.35
CA ARG A 759 -8.86 -4.90 -14.49
C ARG A 759 -8.06 -6.06 -15.12
N HIS A 760 -8.02 -6.11 -16.46
CA HIS A 760 -7.27 -7.12 -17.20
C HIS A 760 -7.60 -8.55 -16.77
N ILE A 761 -8.88 -8.88 -16.78
CA ILE A 761 -9.40 -10.17 -16.32
C ILE A 761 -9.92 -10.98 -17.50
N GLN A 762 -9.45 -12.22 -17.62
CA GLN A 762 -9.93 -13.19 -18.58
C GLN A 762 -10.28 -14.48 -17.86
N VAL A 763 -11.56 -14.77 -17.73
CA VAL A 763 -12.04 -15.96 -17.01
C VAL A 763 -13.04 -16.75 -17.82
N LYS A 764 -12.99 -18.07 -17.69
CA LYS A 764 -14.09 -18.96 -18.08
C LYS A 764 -14.93 -19.18 -16.84
N ASP A 765 -16.19 -18.73 -16.90
CA ASP A 765 -17.14 -18.81 -15.79
C ASP A 765 -18.36 -19.64 -16.15
N GLU A 766 -18.53 -20.80 -15.53
CA GLU A 766 -19.66 -21.67 -15.80
C GLU A 766 -21.02 -21.00 -15.51
N GLN A 767 -21.08 -20.10 -14.52
CA GLN A 767 -22.33 -19.43 -14.12
C GLN A 767 -22.54 -18.10 -14.82
N LYS A 768 -21.50 -17.47 -15.35
CA LYS A 768 -21.53 -16.15 -16.01
C LYS A 768 -22.23 -15.06 -15.19
N ALA A 769 -22.06 -15.12 -13.86
CA ALA A 769 -22.75 -14.27 -12.89
C ALA A 769 -21.87 -13.10 -12.42
N PHE A 770 -21.50 -12.19 -13.31
CA PHE A 770 -20.78 -10.98 -12.92
C PHE A 770 -21.72 -9.78 -12.90
N ASP A 771 -22.09 -9.35 -11.70
CA ASP A 771 -22.94 -8.17 -11.47
C ASP A 771 -22.23 -7.14 -10.58
N PRO A 772 -21.42 -6.25 -11.17
CA PRO A 772 -20.70 -5.23 -10.42
C PRO A 772 -21.61 -4.17 -9.80
N THR A 773 -22.91 -4.12 -10.14
CA THR A 773 -23.85 -3.16 -9.53
C THR A 773 -24.16 -3.46 -8.06
N LEU A 774 -23.79 -4.64 -7.57
CA LEU A 774 -23.87 -5.00 -6.15
C LEU A 774 -22.80 -4.30 -5.29
N LEU A 775 -21.84 -3.63 -5.94
CA LEU A 775 -20.72 -2.94 -5.31
C LEU A 775 -20.82 -1.43 -5.59
N GLU A 776 -20.51 -0.61 -4.61
CA GLU A 776 -20.48 0.85 -4.75
C GLU A 776 -19.14 1.27 -5.39
N ASN A 777 -19.14 2.26 -6.28
CA ASN A 777 -17.94 2.84 -6.95
C ASN A 777 -17.04 1.80 -7.62
N THR A 778 -17.59 0.95 -8.45
CA THR A 778 -16.85 -0.13 -9.09
C THR A 778 -16.17 0.34 -10.37
N VAL A 779 -14.90 -0.03 -10.55
CA VAL A 779 -14.16 0.14 -11.82
C VAL A 779 -14.06 -1.20 -12.51
N VAL A 780 -14.55 -1.27 -13.76
CA VAL A 780 -14.44 -2.45 -14.63
C VAL A 780 -13.70 -2.04 -15.90
N ASP A 781 -12.53 -2.61 -16.16
CA ASP A 781 -11.65 -2.26 -17.26
C ASP A 781 -11.00 -3.51 -17.87
N ASP A 782 -11.25 -3.79 -19.15
CA ASP A 782 -10.72 -4.96 -19.85
C ASP A 782 -11.04 -6.29 -19.14
N VAL A 783 -12.33 -6.54 -18.91
CA VAL A 783 -12.85 -7.76 -18.27
C VAL A 783 -13.61 -8.60 -19.27
N VAL A 784 -13.16 -9.84 -19.49
CA VAL A 784 -13.76 -10.81 -20.38
C VAL A 784 -14.19 -12.03 -19.58
N ILE A 785 -15.48 -12.34 -19.58
CA ILE A 785 -16.08 -13.50 -18.92
C ILE A 785 -16.76 -14.36 -19.98
N GLU A 786 -16.19 -15.54 -20.23
CA GLU A 786 -16.64 -16.50 -21.26
C GLU A 786 -17.53 -17.61 -20.68
#